data_cd7bb1da486ca03326f5421e03cfb698
#
_entry.id   cd7bb1da486ca03326f5421e03cfb698
#
_cell.length_a   1.000
_cell.length_b   1.000
_cell.length_c   1.000
_cell.angle_alpha   90.00
_cell.angle_beta   90.00
_cell.angle_gamma   90.00
#
_symmetry.space_group_name_H-M   'P 1'
#
loop_
_entity.id
_entity.type
_entity.pdbx_description
1 polymer ?
#
loop_
_entity_poly.entity_id
_entity_poly.type
_entity_poly.pdbx_seq_one_letter_code
_entity_poly.pdbx_strand_id
1 'polypeptide(L)'
;MTTSTSVHSNAFNFMSYLQSGVDPRTGQYTVSINLPEVKSNGLRGPVVPLVLNYNPLNVQDSGFGLGWNLQLSQYDPGTRIVSLGSGETFKVEGSLGDQLWMPEKKLDSFHFYKQDDTRYRVVHKSGQVEELEVLGSLGNRIALPVRIYSPEGHGITLHYASFGAYQMLSEVVDDDGQVILTITRDSTSVRLLLYGAPKADAEFVMILSGSNRNVARIELPTANKASWRFTYSIIRGHSCIASVDTPVGGHEDVFYQDSGHQFPLSAGREPLPRVTRHLTTPGFLQPEVDVRYAYKDGAGRERNFLGAGLDIAWEDNGLDNLYRYLGAAPYLYSSTETLRVNDVDVRSIERVFNQFHLLALETTRQNLSILEVDTRYYIEEGKPFDQQPNYCQLPKEVRTTWRLSPDGSVPRTEIVSSDYDSYGNLLAQTQANGVTETSEWYSVSGEDGCPPDPDGFVRTLKAKSVVPAQSDYGHALVLVTRYRYKALPALAGSGQNLWLAAESETLLQQTTDGEKELQQTTYTYIEDNPYDAFQYGRIRHQSVTLEGLSTTTDYRYDLLQDPDFDQTVQQTVQIVTGFDMTQKVIRLEHSLFTGEPLLNRDDNDVEIRYDYDNLRRVVSETVSPNKEEYKATRHYEYQLCAVKTDQAEQRLFDVKNVQTTSRFDGLGRVIYEARADADNPDVHRRLDLRQTYEAAYDAWGDKVEETSYDWLDQQKRALTNYFEYDDWDQQLSVTGPDGVTTIEQTDPVGTQASNGPIQRRWTESNDGLQTSEVSETWLNLFDEPTRSVRLDRLDWLSEPVSLSRYQYDGLGRLVKEVSGLPTRERSTTYGYDVFDRVTANTLPDGAVVRRRYAPHSGEDLPAWIGVDHNGKSSVLGEQKFDGLDRIVTSITGGRERELSYTSDLMQPKTVKLPSGRQIDYDYLPELGDEPLKRTSPTPLPG
;
A
#
# COMPACT_ATOMS: atom_id res chain seq x y z
N MET A 1 -27.68 -30.81 23.30
CA MET A 1 -27.13 -30.76 21.93
C MET A 1 -27.48 -29.38 21.37
N THR A 2 -26.59 -28.46 21.50
CA THR A 2 -26.72 -27.16 20.81
C THR A 2 -26.20 -27.38 19.38
N THR A 3 -27.14 -27.52 18.44
CA THR A 3 -26.81 -27.53 17.02
C THR A 3 -26.07 -26.24 16.71
N SER A 4 -24.81 -26.36 16.29
CA SER A 4 -24.02 -25.21 15.77
C SER A 4 -24.85 -24.53 14.69
N THR A 5 -25.26 -23.31 14.94
CA THR A 5 -26.01 -22.46 13.98
C THR A 5 -25.08 -21.80 12.96
N SER A 6 -23.78 -22.08 13.00
CA SER A 6 -22.81 -21.51 12.09
C SER A 6 -23.07 -21.99 10.67
N VAL A 7 -23.23 -21.05 9.75
CA VAL A 7 -23.31 -21.31 8.33
C VAL A 7 -21.88 -21.31 7.78
N HIS A 8 -21.48 -22.42 7.17
CA HIS A 8 -20.22 -22.48 6.45
C HIS A 8 -20.45 -22.14 4.96
N SER A 9 -19.70 -21.20 4.45
CA SER A 9 -19.55 -20.92 3.04
C SER A 9 -18.17 -20.35 2.76
N ASN A 10 -17.52 -20.83 1.72
CA ASN A 10 -16.24 -20.26 1.27
C ASN A 10 -16.37 -18.84 0.71
N ALA A 11 -17.58 -18.32 0.58
CA ALA A 11 -17.82 -16.90 0.32
C ALA A 11 -17.17 -15.99 1.37
N PHE A 12 -16.98 -16.46 2.60
CA PHE A 12 -16.33 -15.70 3.68
C PHE A 12 -14.80 -15.83 3.68
N ASN A 13 -14.22 -16.76 2.93
CA ASN A 13 -12.77 -16.98 2.88
C ASN A 13 -12.06 -15.98 1.98
N PHE A 14 -12.77 -15.29 1.09
CA PHE A 14 -12.17 -14.26 0.26
C PHE A 14 -12.21 -12.94 1.01
N MET A 15 -11.15 -12.15 0.87
CA MET A 15 -11.08 -10.82 1.48
C MET A 15 -12.31 -10.01 1.11
N SER A 16 -12.93 -9.37 2.07
CA SER A 16 -13.91 -8.33 1.84
C SER A 16 -13.30 -7.21 1.00
N TYR A 17 -14.09 -6.59 0.13
CA TYR A 17 -13.67 -5.40 -0.62
C TYR A 17 -13.39 -4.21 0.30
N LEU A 18 -13.99 -4.23 1.51
CA LEU A 18 -13.84 -3.18 2.52
C LEU A 18 -13.37 -3.81 3.83
N GLN A 19 -12.44 -3.17 4.50
CA GLN A 19 -12.02 -3.57 5.85
C GLN A 19 -13.11 -3.29 6.90
N SER A 20 -13.91 -2.22 6.66
CA SER A 20 -15.11 -1.90 7.43
C SER A 20 -16.20 -1.43 6.47
N GLY A 21 -17.44 -1.85 6.69
CA GLY A 21 -18.57 -1.53 5.85
C GLY A 21 -19.34 -2.77 5.37
N VAL A 22 -20.05 -2.64 4.24
CA VAL A 22 -20.89 -3.70 3.68
C VAL A 22 -20.09 -4.52 2.68
N ASP A 23 -19.94 -5.82 2.95
CA ASP A 23 -19.37 -6.76 1.98
C ASP A 23 -20.39 -6.96 0.83
N PRO A 24 -20.06 -6.56 -0.41
CA PRO A 24 -21.01 -6.63 -1.52
C PRO A 24 -21.38 -8.05 -1.93
N ARG A 25 -20.57 -9.05 -1.60
CA ARG A 25 -20.84 -10.46 -1.91
C ARG A 25 -21.82 -11.08 -0.93
N THR A 26 -21.61 -10.83 0.36
CA THR A 26 -22.39 -11.48 1.43
C THR A 26 -23.44 -10.56 2.03
N GLY A 27 -23.44 -9.27 1.73
CA GLY A 27 -24.36 -8.31 2.30
C GLY A 27 -24.26 -8.10 3.80
N GLN A 28 -23.15 -8.51 4.40
CA GLN A 28 -22.91 -8.34 5.83
C GLN A 28 -22.20 -7.01 6.08
N TYR A 29 -22.62 -6.28 7.11
CA TYR A 29 -21.85 -5.17 7.62
C TYR A 29 -20.82 -5.69 8.63
N THR A 30 -19.56 -5.44 8.35
CA THR A 30 -18.44 -5.85 9.18
C THR A 30 -17.62 -4.63 9.62
N VAL A 31 -16.95 -4.75 10.75
CA VAL A 31 -16.04 -3.72 11.25
C VAL A 31 -14.71 -4.38 11.62
N SER A 32 -13.62 -3.78 11.13
CA SER A 32 -12.24 -4.17 11.50
C SER A 32 -11.52 -2.95 12.10
N ILE A 33 -11.05 -3.09 13.33
CA ILE A 33 -10.29 -2.05 14.03
C ILE A 33 -8.87 -2.55 14.24
N ASN A 34 -7.92 -1.95 13.53
CA ASN A 34 -6.51 -2.25 13.69
C ASN A 34 -5.98 -1.50 14.92
N LEU A 35 -5.47 -2.24 15.89
CA LEU A 35 -4.73 -1.66 17.00
C LEU A 35 -3.27 -1.44 16.57
N PRO A 36 -2.53 -0.50 17.19
CA PRO A 36 -1.13 -0.29 16.88
C PRO A 36 -0.31 -1.58 17.03
N GLU A 37 0.52 -1.89 16.05
CA GLU A 37 1.39 -3.05 16.07
C GLU A 37 2.42 -2.95 17.21
N VAL A 38 2.64 -4.02 17.94
CA VAL A 38 3.71 -4.11 18.95
C VAL A 38 4.81 -5.01 18.42
N LYS A 39 6.05 -4.55 18.46
CA LYS A 39 7.23 -5.29 18.05
C LYS A 39 7.74 -6.17 19.18
N SER A 40 8.48 -7.20 18.84
CA SER A 40 9.02 -8.18 19.79
C SER A 40 10.45 -8.60 19.40
N ASN A 41 11.18 -9.21 20.31
CA ASN A 41 12.48 -9.84 20.06
C ASN A 41 13.47 -8.90 19.33
N GLY A 42 13.64 -7.67 19.78
CA GLY A 42 14.54 -6.72 19.15
C GLY A 42 14.19 -6.41 17.69
N LEU A 43 12.91 -6.19 17.38
CA LEU A 43 12.33 -5.93 16.05
C LEU A 43 12.39 -7.13 15.08
N ARG A 44 12.60 -8.34 15.54
CA ARG A 44 12.75 -9.56 14.72
C ARG A 44 11.70 -10.62 14.98
N GLY A 45 10.87 -10.41 15.98
CA GLY A 45 9.79 -11.34 16.31
C GLY A 45 8.66 -11.38 15.28
N PRO A 46 7.82 -12.41 15.35
CA PRO A 46 6.63 -12.48 14.53
C PRO A 46 5.65 -11.37 14.89
N VAL A 47 4.85 -10.95 13.90
CA VAL A 47 3.79 -9.97 14.11
C VAL A 47 2.69 -10.59 14.97
N VAL A 48 2.25 -9.86 16.00
CA VAL A 48 1.05 -10.20 16.76
C VAL A 48 -0.16 -9.63 16.03
N PRO A 49 -1.14 -10.44 15.59
CA PRO A 49 -2.32 -9.91 14.93
C PRO A 49 -3.22 -9.20 15.95
N LEU A 50 -3.24 -7.87 15.90
CA LEU A 50 -4.02 -7.01 16.80
C LEU A 50 -5.19 -6.36 16.05
N VAL A 51 -6.01 -7.18 15.38
CA VAL A 51 -7.18 -6.72 14.65
C VAL A 51 -8.44 -7.20 15.36
N LEU A 52 -9.23 -6.25 15.87
CA LEU A 52 -10.55 -6.51 16.42
C LEU A 52 -11.56 -6.53 15.27
N ASN A 53 -12.13 -7.70 15.00
CA ASN A 53 -13.11 -7.91 13.95
C ASN A 53 -14.49 -8.15 14.51
N TYR A 54 -15.50 -7.53 13.89
CA TYR A 54 -16.91 -7.80 14.14
C TYR A 54 -17.55 -8.48 12.93
N ASN A 55 -18.26 -9.58 13.17
CA ASN A 55 -19.09 -10.28 12.21
C ASN A 55 -20.45 -10.64 12.84
N PRO A 56 -21.59 -10.17 12.29
CA PRO A 56 -22.92 -10.45 12.85
C PRO A 56 -23.30 -11.92 12.82
N LEU A 57 -22.67 -12.72 11.96
CA LEU A 57 -22.90 -14.17 11.87
C LEU A 57 -22.19 -14.96 12.97
N ASN A 58 -21.25 -14.33 13.68
CA ASN A 58 -20.63 -14.92 14.87
C ASN A 58 -21.58 -14.73 16.08
N VAL A 59 -22.34 -15.76 16.39
CA VAL A 59 -23.32 -15.75 17.48
C VAL A 59 -22.74 -16.14 18.84
N GLN A 60 -21.43 -16.28 18.94
CA GLN A 60 -20.71 -16.61 20.17
C GLN A 60 -19.90 -15.43 20.68
N ASP A 61 -19.80 -15.28 22.00
CA ASP A 61 -18.87 -14.35 22.63
C ASP A 61 -17.51 -15.03 22.79
N SER A 62 -16.55 -14.67 22.00
CA SER A 62 -15.16 -15.12 22.05
C SER A 62 -14.31 -14.37 23.09
N GLY A 63 -14.97 -13.75 24.10
CA GLY A 63 -14.30 -12.99 25.16
C GLY A 63 -14.06 -11.52 24.83
N PHE A 64 -14.57 -11.05 23.69
CA PHE A 64 -14.52 -9.65 23.25
C PHE A 64 -15.91 -9.03 23.06
N GLY A 65 -16.96 -9.72 23.51
CA GLY A 65 -18.34 -9.38 23.27
C GLY A 65 -18.93 -10.10 22.05
N LEU A 66 -20.26 -10.13 21.98
CA LEU A 66 -20.98 -10.89 20.93
C LEU A 66 -20.63 -10.36 19.53
N GLY A 67 -20.21 -11.26 18.66
CA GLY A 67 -19.81 -10.94 17.28
C GLY A 67 -18.37 -10.45 17.12
N TRP A 68 -17.70 -10.02 18.19
CA TRP A 68 -16.34 -9.52 18.17
C TRP A 68 -15.30 -10.60 18.47
N ASN A 69 -14.19 -10.57 17.79
CA ASN A 69 -13.04 -11.42 18.03
C ASN A 69 -11.72 -10.72 17.73
N LEU A 70 -10.64 -11.25 18.34
CA LEU A 70 -9.28 -11.03 17.91
C LEU A 70 -8.91 -12.18 17.00
N GLN A 71 -8.57 -11.90 15.76
CA GLN A 71 -8.44 -12.93 14.72
C GLN A 71 -7.16 -13.74 14.88
N LEU A 72 -7.25 -14.81 15.66
CA LEU A 72 -6.19 -15.81 15.85
C LEU A 72 -6.55 -17.10 15.11
N SER A 73 -5.53 -17.84 14.68
CA SER A 73 -5.71 -19.18 14.14
C SER A 73 -6.32 -20.11 15.20
N GLN A 74 -7.23 -21.00 14.78
CA GLN A 74 -7.84 -21.98 15.67
C GLN A 74 -8.20 -23.26 14.92
N TYR A 75 -8.21 -24.37 15.62
CA TYR A 75 -8.72 -25.63 15.10
C TYR A 75 -9.66 -26.30 16.09
N ASP A 76 -10.85 -26.65 15.64
CA ASP A 76 -11.81 -27.44 16.43
C ASP A 76 -11.71 -28.91 16.04
N PRO A 77 -11.16 -29.78 16.89
CA PRO A 77 -11.07 -31.20 16.63
C PRO A 77 -12.43 -31.89 16.51
N GLY A 78 -13.48 -31.32 17.13
CA GLY A 78 -14.85 -31.89 17.12
C GLY A 78 -15.53 -31.68 15.76
N THR A 79 -15.50 -30.47 15.23
CA THR A 79 -16.04 -30.14 13.92
C THR A 79 -15.04 -30.39 12.81
N ARG A 80 -13.76 -30.53 13.14
CA ARG A 80 -12.62 -30.62 12.21
C ARG A 80 -12.49 -29.40 11.29
N ILE A 81 -12.80 -28.21 11.80
CA ILE A 81 -12.67 -26.95 11.08
C ILE A 81 -11.43 -26.20 11.59
N VAL A 82 -10.55 -25.83 10.67
CA VAL A 82 -9.44 -24.89 10.91
C VAL A 82 -9.83 -23.53 10.40
N SER A 83 -9.66 -22.49 11.24
CA SER A 83 -9.77 -21.08 10.85
C SER A 83 -8.43 -20.43 11.12
N LEU A 84 -7.90 -19.72 10.13
CA LEU A 84 -6.61 -19.03 10.24
C LEU A 84 -6.76 -17.57 10.67
N GLY A 85 -5.69 -17.01 11.19
CA GLY A 85 -5.59 -15.58 11.48
C GLY A 85 -5.81 -14.68 10.25
N SER A 86 -5.68 -15.21 9.02
CA SER A 86 -6.08 -14.54 7.77
C SER A 86 -7.60 -14.45 7.55
N GLY A 87 -8.41 -15.16 8.35
CA GLY A 87 -9.86 -15.26 8.22
C GLY A 87 -10.34 -16.43 7.36
N GLU A 88 -9.44 -17.14 6.69
CA GLU A 88 -9.79 -18.33 5.89
C GLU A 88 -10.20 -19.49 6.80
N THR A 89 -11.21 -20.25 6.36
CA THR A 89 -11.76 -21.37 7.12
C THR A 89 -11.91 -22.58 6.23
N PHE A 90 -11.37 -23.73 6.67
CA PHE A 90 -11.41 -24.97 5.89
C PHE A 90 -11.80 -26.18 6.75
N LYS A 91 -12.50 -27.12 6.11
CA LYS A 91 -12.80 -28.43 6.67
C LYS A 91 -11.64 -29.39 6.43
N VAL A 92 -11.16 -30.03 7.49
CA VAL A 92 -10.19 -31.11 7.42
C VAL A 92 -10.93 -32.44 7.21
N GLU A 93 -10.66 -33.15 6.12
CA GLU A 93 -11.30 -34.41 5.80
C GLU A 93 -10.36 -35.62 5.88
N GLY A 94 -9.05 -35.41 5.75
CA GLY A 94 -8.08 -36.50 5.78
C GLY A 94 -6.69 -36.05 6.23
N SER A 95 -5.73 -36.95 6.06
CA SER A 95 -4.31 -36.66 6.26
C SER A 95 -3.44 -37.42 5.28
N LEU A 96 -2.30 -36.85 4.95
CA LEU A 96 -1.20 -37.50 4.22
C LEU A 96 0.01 -37.49 5.15
N GLY A 97 0.25 -38.65 5.80
CA GLY A 97 1.17 -38.68 6.93
C GLY A 97 0.67 -37.81 8.08
N ASP A 98 1.51 -36.90 8.57
CA ASP A 98 1.16 -35.95 9.63
C ASP A 98 0.47 -34.69 9.10
N GLN A 99 0.52 -34.43 7.79
CA GLN A 99 -0.12 -33.28 7.16
C GLN A 99 -1.61 -33.53 6.99
N LEU A 100 -2.42 -32.62 7.51
CA LEU A 100 -3.88 -32.66 7.38
C LEU A 100 -4.33 -32.11 6.03
N TRP A 101 -5.30 -32.80 5.42
CA TRP A 101 -5.78 -32.48 4.09
C TRP A 101 -7.17 -31.83 4.13
N MET A 102 -7.32 -30.77 3.32
CA MET A 102 -8.52 -29.96 3.19
C MET A 102 -8.93 -29.89 1.71
N PRO A 103 -10.05 -30.48 1.30
CA PRO A 103 -10.44 -30.60 -0.11
C PRO A 103 -10.71 -29.26 -0.78
N GLU A 104 -11.15 -28.26 -0.02
CA GLU A 104 -11.49 -26.93 -0.52
C GLU A 104 -10.31 -25.92 -0.46
N LYS A 105 -9.18 -26.33 0.11
CA LYS A 105 -7.93 -25.55 0.02
C LYS A 105 -7.23 -25.85 -1.32
N LYS A 106 -7.20 -24.86 -2.21
CA LYS A 106 -6.58 -24.99 -3.54
C LYS A 106 -5.17 -24.43 -3.57
N LEU A 107 -4.99 -23.20 -3.08
CA LEU A 107 -3.67 -22.55 -3.08
C LEU A 107 -2.78 -23.10 -1.97
N ASP A 108 -1.49 -23.20 -2.26
CA ASP A 108 -0.50 -23.70 -1.31
C ASP A 108 0.02 -22.56 -0.41
N SER A 109 -0.93 -21.97 0.36
CA SER A 109 -0.68 -20.82 1.25
C SER A 109 -0.16 -21.21 2.62
N PHE A 110 -0.49 -22.39 3.08
CA PHE A 110 -0.03 -22.95 4.37
C PHE A 110 -0.10 -24.47 4.38
N HIS A 111 0.65 -25.11 5.26
CA HIS A 111 0.55 -26.53 5.60
C HIS A 111 0.03 -26.66 7.04
N PHE A 112 -0.81 -27.64 7.29
CA PHE A 112 -1.38 -27.91 8.60
C PHE A 112 -1.05 -29.33 9.02
N TYR A 113 -0.37 -29.49 10.18
CA TYR A 113 0.14 -30.76 10.65
C TYR A 113 -0.48 -31.16 11.98
N LYS A 114 -0.75 -32.45 12.18
CA LYS A 114 -1.09 -33.04 13.46
C LYS A 114 0.18 -33.63 14.08
N GLN A 115 0.63 -33.07 15.21
CA GLN A 115 1.78 -33.61 15.95
C GLN A 115 1.35 -34.78 16.87
N ASP A 116 0.23 -34.59 17.59
CA ASP A 116 -0.44 -35.61 18.39
C ASP A 116 -1.94 -35.26 18.55
N ASP A 117 -2.64 -35.90 19.49
CA ASP A 117 -4.09 -35.68 19.70
C ASP A 117 -4.43 -34.32 20.33
N THR A 118 -3.42 -33.59 20.80
CA THR A 118 -3.57 -32.30 21.49
C THR A 118 -2.76 -31.18 20.85
N ARG A 119 -1.81 -31.48 19.98
CA ARG A 119 -0.91 -30.48 19.39
C ARG A 119 -0.96 -30.51 17.87
N TYR A 120 -1.00 -29.32 17.30
CA TYR A 120 -1.04 -29.07 15.86
C TYR A 120 -0.03 -28.00 15.50
N ARG A 121 0.34 -27.95 14.23
CA ARG A 121 1.29 -26.95 13.71
C ARG A 121 0.77 -26.41 12.38
N VAL A 122 0.69 -25.10 12.26
CA VAL A 122 0.46 -24.38 10.98
C VAL A 122 1.80 -23.83 10.53
N VAL A 123 2.18 -24.11 9.29
CA VAL A 123 3.35 -23.52 8.64
C VAL A 123 2.87 -22.71 7.46
N HIS A 124 3.09 -21.41 7.49
CA HIS A 124 2.68 -20.50 6.43
C HIS A 124 3.72 -20.46 5.31
N LYS A 125 3.28 -20.19 4.09
CA LYS A 125 4.18 -20.01 2.94
C LYS A 125 5.20 -18.89 3.15
N SER A 126 4.90 -17.91 4.03
CA SER A 126 5.83 -16.87 4.47
C SER A 126 7.01 -17.40 5.31
N GLY A 127 6.92 -18.62 5.83
CA GLY A 127 7.86 -19.21 6.78
C GLY A 127 7.49 -19.00 8.26
N GLN A 128 6.43 -18.24 8.54
CA GLN A 128 5.89 -18.14 9.91
C GLN A 128 5.30 -19.49 10.35
N VAL A 129 5.51 -19.84 11.60
CA VAL A 129 5.02 -21.10 12.18
C VAL A 129 4.18 -20.82 13.41
N GLU A 130 3.02 -21.47 13.51
CA GLU A 130 2.15 -21.43 14.68
C GLU A 130 2.05 -22.82 15.29
N GLU A 131 2.31 -22.95 16.58
CA GLU A 131 2.07 -24.15 17.35
C GLU A 131 0.76 -24.00 18.12
N LEU A 132 -0.19 -24.90 17.85
CA LEU A 132 -1.50 -24.88 18.46
C LEU A 132 -1.63 -26.01 19.47
N GLU A 133 -2.19 -25.72 20.63
CA GLU A 133 -2.49 -26.71 21.66
C GLU A 133 -3.99 -26.74 21.97
N VAL A 134 -4.55 -27.95 22.16
CA VAL A 134 -5.95 -28.15 22.52
C VAL A 134 -6.18 -27.74 23.96
N LEU A 135 -6.86 -26.63 24.14
CA LEU A 135 -7.21 -26.03 25.42
C LEU A 135 -8.70 -26.22 25.72
N GLY A 136 -9.07 -26.06 26.98
CA GLY A 136 -10.47 -26.13 27.42
C GLY A 136 -10.91 -27.47 27.97
N SER A 137 -12.16 -27.54 28.47
CA SER A 137 -12.77 -28.71 29.07
C SER A 137 -13.54 -29.56 28.03
N LEU A 138 -13.89 -30.81 28.37
CA LEU A 138 -14.70 -31.69 27.55
C LEU A 138 -15.99 -30.98 27.05
N GLY A 139 -16.15 -30.91 25.73
CA GLY A 139 -17.26 -30.21 25.06
C GLY A 139 -16.95 -28.81 24.52
N ASN A 140 -15.83 -28.20 24.95
CA ASN A 140 -15.38 -26.87 24.48
C ASN A 140 -13.86 -26.90 24.24
N ARG A 141 -13.35 -27.93 23.59
CA ARG A 141 -11.93 -28.11 23.30
C ARG A 141 -11.60 -27.51 21.94
N ILE A 142 -10.73 -26.52 21.92
CA ILE A 142 -10.25 -25.86 20.69
C ILE A 142 -8.72 -25.79 20.75
N ALA A 143 -8.04 -26.11 19.67
CA ALA A 143 -6.61 -25.88 19.54
C ALA A 143 -6.38 -24.40 19.21
N LEU A 144 -5.63 -23.72 20.06
CA LEU A 144 -5.28 -22.31 19.96
C LEU A 144 -3.76 -22.14 19.88
N PRO A 145 -3.22 -21.12 19.20
CA PRO A 145 -1.79 -20.90 19.09
C PRO A 145 -1.20 -20.57 20.46
N VAL A 146 -0.25 -21.38 20.90
CA VAL A 146 0.50 -21.17 22.16
C VAL A 146 1.88 -20.57 21.88
N ARG A 147 2.41 -20.80 20.67
CA ARG A 147 3.66 -20.20 20.19
C ARG A 147 3.51 -19.81 18.73
N ILE A 148 4.13 -18.67 18.39
CA ILE A 148 4.26 -18.21 16.99
C ILE A 148 5.74 -17.88 16.78
N TYR A 149 6.32 -18.32 15.66
CA TYR A 149 7.71 -18.11 15.30
C TYR A 149 7.86 -17.37 13.98
N SER A 150 8.84 -16.47 13.90
CA SER A 150 9.36 -15.98 12.63
C SER A 150 10.18 -17.07 11.92
N PRO A 151 10.47 -16.93 10.61
CA PRO A 151 11.31 -17.89 9.88
C PRO A 151 12.68 -18.10 10.53
N GLU A 152 13.28 -17.07 11.11
CA GLU A 152 14.58 -17.10 11.78
C GLU A 152 14.54 -17.78 13.15
N GLY A 153 13.33 -18.03 13.68
CA GLY A 153 13.15 -18.73 14.94
C GLY A 153 12.90 -17.83 16.16
N HIS A 154 12.69 -16.53 15.98
CA HIS A 154 12.22 -15.67 17.06
C HIS A 154 10.76 -15.97 17.37
N GLY A 155 10.43 -16.12 18.63
CA GLY A 155 9.12 -16.56 19.05
C GLY A 155 8.39 -15.59 19.98
N ILE A 156 7.06 -15.74 20.00
CA ILE A 156 6.20 -15.20 21.04
C ILE A 156 5.37 -16.33 21.65
N THR A 157 5.11 -16.22 22.95
CA THR A 157 4.28 -17.13 23.70
C THR A 157 2.94 -16.49 23.99
N LEU A 158 1.84 -17.22 23.73
CA LEU A 158 0.48 -16.78 23.99
C LEU A 158 -0.06 -17.53 25.19
N HIS A 159 -0.42 -16.82 26.25
CA HIS A 159 -1.02 -17.36 27.47
C HIS A 159 -2.52 -17.19 27.47
N TYR A 160 -3.23 -18.19 27.97
CA TYR A 160 -4.69 -18.21 27.99
C TYR A 160 -5.20 -18.34 29.43
N ALA A 161 -6.31 -17.69 29.72
CA ALA A 161 -7.02 -17.78 30.97
C ALA A 161 -8.46 -18.23 30.77
N SER A 162 -9.03 -18.91 31.78
CA SER A 162 -10.42 -19.34 31.74
C SER A 162 -11.38 -18.16 31.82
N PHE A 163 -12.32 -18.09 30.89
CA PHE A 163 -13.42 -17.17 30.89
C PHE A 163 -14.73 -17.93 30.63
N GLY A 164 -15.51 -18.17 31.67
CA GLY A 164 -16.62 -19.09 31.60
C GLY A 164 -16.16 -20.53 31.29
N ALA A 165 -16.69 -21.12 30.24
CA ALA A 165 -16.35 -22.45 29.76
C ALA A 165 -15.18 -22.48 28.75
N TYR A 166 -14.70 -21.33 28.34
CA TYR A 166 -13.71 -21.15 27.25
C TYR A 166 -12.34 -20.71 27.79
N GLN A 167 -11.31 -20.98 27.01
CA GLN A 167 -9.97 -20.42 27.21
C GLN A 167 -9.79 -19.24 26.28
N MET A 168 -9.41 -18.07 26.84
CA MET A 168 -9.28 -16.83 26.11
C MET A 168 -7.87 -16.25 26.27
N LEU A 169 -7.31 -15.69 25.20
CA LEU A 169 -6.00 -15.02 25.25
C LEU A 169 -5.99 -13.98 26.39
N SER A 170 -4.98 -14.07 27.25
CA SER A 170 -4.78 -13.18 28.40
C SER A 170 -3.49 -12.38 28.32
N GLU A 171 -2.44 -12.94 27.72
CA GLU A 171 -1.13 -12.31 27.66
C GLU A 171 -0.33 -12.83 26.48
N VAL A 172 0.52 -11.97 25.91
CA VAL A 172 1.54 -12.35 24.92
C VAL A 172 2.89 -11.87 25.40
N VAL A 173 3.88 -12.78 25.39
CA VAL A 173 5.24 -12.53 25.89
C VAL A 173 6.23 -12.95 24.81
N ASP A 174 7.29 -12.18 24.60
CA ASP A 174 8.36 -12.56 23.68
C ASP A 174 9.43 -13.47 24.34
N ASP A 175 10.42 -13.89 23.55
CA ASP A 175 11.47 -14.79 24.04
C ASP A 175 12.42 -14.13 25.07
N ASP A 176 12.46 -12.80 25.10
CA ASP A 176 13.24 -12.03 26.09
C ASP A 176 12.47 -11.87 27.42
N GLY A 177 11.25 -12.42 27.50
CA GLY A 177 10.35 -12.31 28.65
C GLY A 177 9.65 -10.96 28.76
N GLN A 178 9.68 -10.16 27.69
CA GLN A 178 8.95 -8.90 27.64
C GLN A 178 7.47 -9.18 27.35
N VAL A 179 6.59 -8.72 28.25
CA VAL A 179 5.14 -8.72 28.00
C VAL A 179 4.84 -7.67 26.94
N ILE A 180 4.18 -8.05 25.86
CA ILE A 180 3.83 -7.16 24.74
C ILE A 180 2.35 -6.85 24.69
N LEU A 181 1.50 -7.72 25.22
CA LEU A 181 0.05 -7.54 25.30
C LEU A 181 -0.48 -8.19 26.58
N THR A 182 -1.31 -7.47 27.31
CA THR A 182 -2.15 -8.05 28.38
C THR A 182 -3.62 -7.78 28.12
N ILE A 183 -4.49 -8.81 28.27
CA ILE A 183 -5.93 -8.68 28.10
C ILE A 183 -6.62 -9.09 29.39
N THR A 184 -7.30 -8.14 30.01
CA THR A 184 -8.13 -8.39 31.20
C THR A 184 -9.61 -8.26 30.87
N ARG A 185 -10.44 -9.07 31.51
CA ARG A 185 -11.87 -9.14 31.25
C ARG A 185 -12.66 -9.14 32.55
N ASP A 186 -13.75 -8.39 32.54
CA ASP A 186 -14.81 -8.48 33.55
C ASP A 186 -16.19 -8.61 32.90
N SER A 187 -17.27 -8.49 33.68
CA SER A 187 -18.63 -8.61 33.16
C SER A 187 -19.05 -7.49 32.21
N THR A 188 -18.35 -6.36 32.25
CA THR A 188 -18.74 -5.09 31.60
C THR A 188 -17.66 -4.54 30.68
N SER A 189 -16.43 -5.07 30.74
CA SER A 189 -15.33 -4.55 29.93
C SER A 189 -14.30 -5.60 29.53
N VAL A 190 -13.63 -5.32 28.42
CA VAL A 190 -12.39 -5.98 27.98
C VAL A 190 -11.34 -4.89 27.83
N ARG A 191 -10.20 -5.03 28.50
CA ARG A 191 -9.08 -4.09 28.44
C ARG A 191 -7.90 -4.76 27.76
N LEU A 192 -7.42 -4.12 26.70
CA LEU A 192 -6.24 -4.52 25.97
C LEU A 192 -5.14 -3.50 26.27
N LEU A 193 -4.11 -3.95 26.98
CA LEU A 193 -2.97 -3.15 27.35
C LEU A 193 -1.79 -3.51 26.46
N LEU A 194 -1.41 -2.61 25.58
CA LEU A 194 -0.24 -2.73 24.71
C LEU A 194 0.95 -2.06 25.42
N TYR A 195 2.00 -2.84 25.67
CA TYR A 195 3.21 -2.29 26.24
C TYR A 195 4.04 -1.64 25.14
N GLY A 196 4.45 -0.40 25.33
CA GLY A 196 5.06 0.34 24.25
C GLY A 196 6.00 1.46 24.58
N ALA A 197 6.05 1.93 25.80
CA ALA A 197 7.05 2.89 26.27
C ALA A 197 7.02 2.98 27.79
N PRO A 198 8.14 3.33 28.45
CA PRO A 198 8.23 3.45 29.90
C PRO A 198 7.31 4.51 30.51
N LYS A 199 6.72 5.39 29.68
CA LYS A 199 5.94 6.53 30.18
C LYS A 199 4.42 6.38 30.08
N ALA A 200 3.89 5.51 29.22
CA ALA A 200 2.44 5.28 29.12
C ALA A 200 2.13 4.01 28.29
N ASP A 201 1.47 3.07 28.91
CA ASP A 201 0.88 1.93 28.24
C ASP A 201 -0.33 2.39 27.40
N ALA A 202 -0.47 1.84 26.17
CA ALA A 202 -1.61 2.10 25.32
C ALA A 202 -2.78 1.19 25.74
N GLU A 203 -3.70 1.69 26.54
CA GLU A 203 -4.88 0.94 27.00
C GLU A 203 -6.08 1.20 26.08
N PHE A 204 -6.57 0.16 25.41
CA PHE A 204 -7.83 0.14 24.67
C PHE A 204 -8.90 -0.55 25.52
N VAL A 205 -10.09 0.05 25.62
CA VAL A 205 -11.14 -0.48 26.49
C VAL A 205 -12.42 -0.71 25.70
N MET A 206 -12.83 -1.96 25.56
CA MET A 206 -14.14 -2.32 25.02
C MET A 206 -15.16 -2.34 26.15
N ILE A 207 -16.14 -1.46 26.11
CA ILE A 207 -17.25 -1.40 27.07
C ILE A 207 -18.42 -2.22 26.53
N LEU A 208 -18.86 -3.19 27.33
CA LEU A 208 -19.92 -4.13 26.99
C LEU A 208 -21.24 -3.73 27.62
N SER A 209 -22.34 -3.97 26.92
CA SER A 209 -23.69 -3.64 27.40
C SER A 209 -24.70 -4.76 27.18
N GLY A 210 -25.73 -4.77 28.02
CA GLY A 210 -26.85 -5.74 27.94
C GLY A 210 -26.48 -7.16 28.31
N SER A 211 -27.47 -8.04 28.31
CA SER A 211 -27.31 -9.47 28.61
C SER A 211 -26.49 -10.21 27.54
N ASN A 212 -26.48 -9.71 26.32
CA ASN A 212 -25.75 -10.28 25.20
C ASN A 212 -24.29 -9.86 25.14
N ARG A 213 -23.84 -8.95 26.04
CA ARG A 213 -22.48 -8.42 26.05
C ARG A 213 -22.08 -7.79 24.70
N ASN A 214 -22.98 -7.04 24.08
CA ASN A 214 -22.65 -6.26 22.87
C ASN A 214 -21.64 -5.17 23.21
N VAL A 215 -20.68 -4.92 22.33
CA VAL A 215 -19.72 -3.83 22.49
C VAL A 215 -20.42 -2.50 22.26
N ALA A 216 -20.65 -1.73 23.31
CA ALA A 216 -21.28 -0.40 23.22
C ALA A 216 -20.33 0.67 22.71
N ARG A 217 -19.03 0.56 23.05
CA ARG A 217 -17.98 1.44 22.58
C ARG A 217 -16.60 0.83 22.78
N ILE A 218 -15.64 1.32 21.98
CA ILE A 218 -14.20 1.01 22.11
C ILE A 218 -13.49 2.34 22.34
N GLU A 219 -12.96 2.51 23.56
CA GLU A 219 -12.24 3.69 23.99
C GLU A 219 -10.78 3.60 23.57
N LEU A 220 -10.25 4.66 22.98
CA LEU A 220 -8.86 4.83 22.59
C LEU A 220 -8.01 5.34 23.77
N PRO A 221 -6.68 5.14 23.75
CA PRO A 221 -5.73 5.62 24.76
C PRO A 221 -5.47 7.13 24.61
N THR A 222 -6.53 7.92 24.56
CA THR A 222 -6.51 9.39 24.51
C THR A 222 -7.03 9.98 25.80
N ALA A 223 -6.60 11.20 26.15
CA ALA A 223 -6.98 11.84 27.40
C ALA A 223 -8.51 12.00 27.56
N ASN A 224 -9.21 12.28 26.45
CA ASN A 224 -10.67 12.42 26.42
C ASN A 224 -11.41 11.10 26.16
N LYS A 225 -10.69 9.95 26.01
CA LYS A 225 -11.26 8.64 25.70
C LYS A 225 -12.08 8.66 24.41
N ALA A 226 -11.52 9.19 23.36
CA ALA A 226 -12.12 9.15 22.03
C ALA A 226 -12.52 7.73 21.69
N SER A 227 -13.67 7.54 21.01
CA SER A 227 -14.27 6.22 20.96
C SER A 227 -15.00 5.96 19.66
N TRP A 228 -14.93 4.71 19.17
CA TRP A 228 -16.02 4.13 18.38
C TRP A 228 -17.19 3.79 19.30
N ARG A 229 -18.42 4.04 18.85
CA ARG A 229 -19.66 3.71 19.56
C ARG A 229 -20.58 2.96 18.64
N PHE A 230 -21.24 1.94 19.16
CA PHE A 230 -22.07 1.03 18.39
C PHE A 230 -23.46 0.90 18.99
N THR A 231 -24.47 0.84 18.13
CA THR A 231 -25.80 0.36 18.49
C THR A 231 -26.13 -0.89 17.68
N TYR A 232 -27.07 -1.71 18.20
CA TYR A 232 -27.37 -2.99 17.58
C TYR A 232 -28.87 -3.20 17.42
N SER A 233 -29.24 -3.92 16.36
CA SER A 233 -30.56 -4.51 16.15
C SER A 233 -30.45 -6.02 16.12
N ILE A 234 -31.40 -6.71 16.79
CA ILE A 234 -31.48 -8.18 16.73
C ILE A 234 -32.37 -8.57 15.55
N ILE A 235 -31.81 -9.24 14.56
CA ILE A 235 -32.48 -9.66 13.33
C ILE A 235 -32.31 -11.16 13.19
N ARG A 236 -33.40 -11.92 13.26
CA ARG A 236 -33.37 -13.40 13.18
C ARG A 236 -32.34 -14.05 14.13
N GLY A 237 -32.15 -13.50 15.33
CA GLY A 237 -31.20 -13.98 16.33
C GLY A 237 -29.77 -13.50 16.16
N HIS A 238 -29.46 -12.79 15.09
CA HIS A 238 -28.16 -12.15 14.86
C HIS A 238 -28.14 -10.75 15.45
N SER A 239 -27.05 -10.42 16.15
CA SER A 239 -26.80 -9.06 16.66
C SER A 239 -26.14 -8.25 15.55
N CYS A 240 -26.89 -7.43 14.82
CA CYS A 240 -26.41 -6.64 13.70
C CYS A 240 -26.15 -5.20 14.16
N ILE A 241 -25.00 -4.61 13.78
CA ILE A 241 -24.71 -3.19 14.06
C ILE A 241 -25.73 -2.35 13.29
N ALA A 242 -26.44 -1.48 14.01
CA ALA A 242 -27.44 -0.56 13.46
C ALA A 242 -26.86 0.84 13.24
N SER A 243 -25.91 1.27 14.07
CA SER A 243 -25.18 2.52 13.85
C SER A 243 -23.78 2.49 14.45
N VAL A 244 -22.90 3.33 13.88
CA VAL A 244 -21.52 3.54 14.35
C VAL A 244 -21.25 5.03 14.45
N ASP A 245 -20.74 5.50 15.61
CA ASP A 245 -20.07 6.81 15.69
C ASP A 245 -18.55 6.57 15.69
N THR A 246 -17.81 7.29 14.86
CA THR A 246 -16.36 7.15 14.72
C THR A 246 -15.58 8.15 15.59
N PRO A 247 -14.33 7.87 15.97
CA PRO A 247 -13.52 8.82 16.74
C PRO A 247 -13.09 10.07 15.96
N VAL A 248 -13.39 10.14 14.66
CA VAL A 248 -13.17 11.35 13.83
C VAL A 248 -14.45 12.18 13.67
N GLY A 249 -15.60 11.74 14.27
CA GLY A 249 -16.85 12.49 14.29
C GLY A 249 -17.86 12.10 13.21
N GLY A 250 -17.59 11.03 12.45
CA GLY A 250 -18.53 10.45 11.49
C GLY A 250 -19.62 9.63 12.18
N HIS A 251 -20.77 9.56 11.54
CA HIS A 251 -21.90 8.73 11.95
C HIS A 251 -22.37 7.87 10.79
N GLU A 252 -22.58 6.58 11.06
CA GLU A 252 -23.10 5.62 10.07
C GLU A 252 -24.40 5.00 10.58
N ASP A 253 -25.41 4.89 9.71
CA ASP A 253 -26.63 4.12 9.95
C ASP A 253 -26.70 2.95 8.98
N VAL A 254 -26.97 1.75 9.48
CA VAL A 254 -27.03 0.50 8.69
C VAL A 254 -28.44 -0.08 8.77
N PHE A 255 -29.06 -0.25 7.61
CA PHE A 255 -30.42 -0.77 7.48
C PHE A 255 -30.42 -2.16 6.86
N TYR A 256 -31.16 -3.06 7.46
CA TYR A 256 -31.20 -4.48 7.06
C TYR A 256 -32.54 -4.90 6.54
N GLN A 257 -32.55 -5.93 5.70
CA GLN A 257 -33.74 -6.70 5.33
C GLN A 257 -33.84 -7.95 6.19
N ASP A 258 -34.96 -8.07 6.93
CA ASP A 258 -35.23 -9.19 7.82
C ASP A 258 -35.36 -10.53 7.05
N SER A 259 -36.03 -10.53 5.87
CA SER A 259 -36.14 -11.69 5.01
C SER A 259 -34.88 -12.02 4.21
N GLY A 260 -33.83 -11.28 4.34
CA GLY A 260 -32.46 -11.40 3.89
C GLY A 260 -32.10 -12.42 2.81
N HIS A 261 -30.95 -13.05 2.96
CA HIS A 261 -30.46 -14.09 2.06
C HIS A 261 -31.15 -15.42 2.33
N GLN A 262 -31.91 -15.90 1.37
CA GLN A 262 -32.60 -17.18 1.44
C GLN A 262 -31.62 -18.34 1.23
N PHE A 263 -31.83 -19.42 1.94
CA PHE A 263 -31.20 -20.70 1.67
C PHE A 263 -31.96 -21.49 0.59
N PRO A 264 -31.36 -22.51 -0.02
CA PRO A 264 -32.11 -23.53 -0.76
C PRO A 264 -33.25 -24.11 0.10
N LEU A 265 -34.39 -24.46 -0.53
CA LEU A 265 -35.55 -24.97 0.21
C LEU A 265 -35.24 -26.20 1.06
N SER A 266 -34.31 -27.02 0.61
CA SER A 266 -33.87 -28.24 1.32
C SER A 266 -33.18 -27.97 2.66
N ALA A 267 -32.63 -26.74 2.85
CA ALA A 267 -31.88 -26.39 4.06
C ALA A 267 -32.80 -26.28 5.30
N GLY A 268 -34.06 -25.90 5.13
CA GLY A 268 -34.99 -25.68 6.25
C GLY A 268 -34.49 -24.64 7.25
N ARG A 269 -33.65 -23.67 6.83
CA ARG A 269 -33.04 -22.64 7.68
C ARG A 269 -33.73 -21.30 7.49
N GLU A 270 -33.74 -20.48 8.55
CA GLU A 270 -34.15 -19.09 8.48
C GLU A 270 -33.17 -18.28 7.63
N PRO A 271 -33.65 -17.27 6.89
CA PRO A 271 -32.80 -16.39 6.08
C PRO A 271 -31.74 -15.65 6.91
N LEU A 272 -30.59 -15.37 6.32
CA LEU A 272 -29.58 -14.52 6.93
C LEU A 272 -29.93 -13.04 6.70
N PRO A 273 -29.76 -12.16 7.71
CA PRO A 273 -29.93 -10.71 7.51
C PRO A 273 -28.96 -10.19 6.44
N ARG A 274 -29.37 -9.21 5.69
CA ARG A 274 -28.50 -8.50 4.71
C ARG A 274 -28.75 -7.01 4.74
N VAL A 275 -27.71 -6.24 4.50
CA VAL A 275 -27.81 -4.78 4.41
C VAL A 275 -28.53 -4.38 3.13
N THR A 276 -29.42 -3.40 3.23
CA THR A 276 -30.11 -2.80 2.07
C THR A 276 -29.76 -1.32 1.88
N ARG A 277 -29.28 -0.67 2.93
CA ARG A 277 -28.85 0.73 2.89
C ARG A 277 -27.76 0.96 3.94
N HIS A 278 -26.74 1.70 3.56
CA HIS A 278 -25.72 2.25 4.43
C HIS A 278 -25.67 3.76 4.22
N LEU A 279 -25.92 4.52 5.28
CA LEU A 279 -25.91 5.96 5.28
C LEU A 279 -24.76 6.46 6.12
N THR A 280 -23.85 7.22 5.54
CA THR A 280 -22.73 7.86 6.23
C THR A 280 -22.96 9.35 6.29
N THR A 281 -22.95 9.91 7.50
CA THR A 281 -23.09 11.34 7.77
C THR A 281 -21.73 11.88 8.23
N PRO A 282 -20.99 12.61 7.37
CA PRO A 282 -19.70 13.19 7.74
C PRO A 282 -19.83 14.31 8.78
N GLY A 283 -21.00 14.92 8.89
CA GLY A 283 -21.24 16.09 9.73
C GLY A 283 -20.65 17.38 9.16
N PHE A 284 -20.70 18.44 9.96
CA PHE A 284 -20.07 19.74 9.65
C PHE A 284 -20.44 20.31 8.28
N LEU A 285 -21.74 20.22 7.93
CA LEU A 285 -22.34 20.69 6.68
C LEU A 285 -21.86 19.95 5.41
N GLN A 286 -21.13 18.86 5.55
CA GLN A 286 -20.81 17.99 4.41
C GLN A 286 -22.00 17.09 4.06
N PRO A 287 -22.21 16.75 2.78
CA PRO A 287 -23.35 15.95 2.36
C PRO A 287 -23.27 14.51 2.87
N GLU A 288 -24.44 13.90 3.04
CA GLU A 288 -24.56 12.48 3.38
C GLU A 288 -24.23 11.59 2.18
N VAL A 289 -23.63 10.44 2.47
CA VAL A 289 -23.34 9.37 1.48
C VAL A 289 -24.38 8.27 1.68
N ASP A 290 -25.39 8.19 0.80
CA ASP A 290 -26.47 7.18 0.84
C ASP A 290 -26.20 6.08 -0.16
N VAL A 291 -25.75 4.91 0.30
CA VAL A 291 -25.48 3.73 -0.51
C VAL A 291 -26.56 2.67 -0.29
N ARG A 292 -27.14 2.17 -1.37
CA ARG A 292 -28.18 1.12 -1.35
C ARG A 292 -27.70 -0.15 -2.01
N TYR A 293 -28.15 -1.28 -1.47
CA TYR A 293 -27.72 -2.61 -1.90
C TYR A 293 -28.90 -3.44 -2.36
N ALA A 294 -28.77 -4.12 -3.50
CA ALA A 294 -29.70 -5.11 -4.01
C ALA A 294 -28.95 -6.40 -4.37
N TYR A 295 -29.63 -7.55 -4.19
CA TYR A 295 -29.05 -8.89 -4.36
C TYR A 295 -29.92 -9.74 -5.26
N LYS A 296 -30.21 -9.24 -6.45
CA LYS A 296 -31.02 -9.89 -7.48
C LYS A 296 -30.24 -9.96 -8.78
N ASP A 297 -30.35 -11.09 -9.47
CA ASP A 297 -29.78 -11.20 -10.82
C ASP A 297 -30.46 -10.28 -11.83
N GLY A 298 -29.87 -10.12 -13.01
CA GLY A 298 -30.43 -9.28 -14.08
C GLY A 298 -31.85 -9.64 -14.55
N ALA A 299 -32.38 -10.81 -14.13
CA ALA A 299 -33.74 -11.23 -14.34
C ALA A 299 -34.66 -10.96 -13.13
N GLY A 300 -34.18 -10.29 -12.09
CA GLY A 300 -34.90 -9.96 -10.87
C GLY A 300 -35.09 -11.13 -9.89
N ARG A 301 -34.36 -12.25 -10.09
CA ARG A 301 -34.45 -13.44 -9.25
C ARG A 301 -33.55 -13.32 -8.04
N GLU A 302 -34.04 -13.79 -6.89
CA GLU A 302 -33.21 -13.94 -5.68
C GLU A 302 -32.16 -15.05 -5.92
N ARG A 303 -30.90 -14.66 -6.00
CA ARG A 303 -29.74 -15.55 -6.06
C ARG A 303 -28.64 -14.98 -5.18
N ASN A 304 -27.99 -15.83 -4.44
CA ASN A 304 -26.97 -15.42 -3.47
C ASN A 304 -25.90 -16.49 -3.26
N PHE A 305 -24.90 -16.19 -2.47
CA PHE A 305 -23.78 -17.08 -2.14
C PHE A 305 -24.21 -18.37 -1.40
N LEU A 306 -25.43 -18.50 -0.92
CA LEU A 306 -25.97 -19.70 -0.29
C LEU A 306 -26.63 -20.66 -1.28
N GLY A 307 -26.84 -20.26 -2.54
CA GLY A 307 -27.50 -21.06 -3.55
C GLY A 307 -29.02 -20.92 -3.59
N ALA A 308 -29.54 -19.76 -3.19
CA ALA A 308 -30.97 -19.46 -3.30
C ALA A 308 -31.54 -19.76 -4.68
N GLY A 309 -32.69 -20.47 -4.71
CA GLY A 309 -33.34 -20.85 -5.96
C GLY A 309 -32.77 -22.13 -6.62
N LEU A 310 -31.79 -22.78 -6.04
CA LEU A 310 -31.29 -24.09 -6.47
C LEU A 310 -32.02 -25.21 -5.73
N ASP A 311 -32.18 -26.34 -6.43
CA ASP A 311 -32.61 -27.61 -5.85
C ASP A 311 -31.34 -28.44 -5.57
N ILE A 312 -30.69 -28.17 -4.45
CA ILE A 312 -29.50 -28.87 -3.96
C ILE A 312 -29.76 -29.42 -2.56
N ALA A 313 -29.19 -30.56 -2.24
CA ALA A 313 -29.19 -31.10 -0.89
C ALA A 313 -28.25 -30.26 -0.02
N TRP A 314 -28.82 -29.53 0.95
CA TRP A 314 -28.00 -28.72 1.87
C TRP A 314 -27.38 -29.63 2.95
N GLU A 315 -26.11 -29.48 3.18
CA GLU A 315 -25.38 -30.21 4.22
C GLU A 315 -24.62 -29.23 5.13
N ASP A 316 -24.75 -29.45 6.45
CA ASP A 316 -24.03 -28.69 7.48
C ASP A 316 -22.76 -29.44 7.93
N ASN A 317 -21.96 -29.86 7.00
CA ASN A 317 -20.74 -30.64 7.23
C ASN A 317 -19.44 -29.81 7.24
N GLY A 318 -19.53 -28.50 7.09
CA GLY A 318 -18.38 -27.62 7.07
C GLY A 318 -17.71 -27.50 5.69
N LEU A 319 -18.36 -28.01 4.63
CA LEU A 319 -17.99 -27.81 3.23
C LEU A 319 -18.97 -26.85 2.56
N ASP A 320 -18.51 -26.18 1.50
CA ASP A 320 -19.36 -25.26 0.73
C ASP A 320 -20.34 -26.02 -0.18
N ASN A 321 -21.63 -25.73 -0.04
CA ASN A 321 -22.67 -26.42 -0.77
C ASN A 321 -22.70 -26.08 -2.28
N LEU A 322 -22.29 -24.86 -2.66
CA LEU A 322 -22.20 -24.44 -4.07
C LEU A 322 -21.02 -25.07 -4.81
N TYR A 323 -19.94 -25.41 -4.11
CA TYR A 323 -18.76 -26.03 -4.71
C TYR A 323 -19.02 -27.38 -5.37
N ARG A 324 -20.09 -28.06 -4.94
CA ARG A 324 -20.52 -29.36 -5.48
C ARG A 324 -21.63 -29.25 -6.53
N TYR A 325 -22.11 -28.03 -6.82
CA TYR A 325 -23.19 -27.84 -7.77
C TYR A 325 -22.73 -28.12 -9.22
N LEU A 326 -23.45 -29.05 -9.90
CA LEU A 326 -23.22 -29.43 -11.30
C LEU A 326 -24.54 -29.34 -12.06
N GLY A 327 -25.00 -28.12 -12.30
CA GLY A 327 -26.20 -27.85 -13.09
C GLY A 327 -25.93 -27.79 -14.60
N ALA A 328 -26.98 -27.69 -15.39
CA ALA A 328 -26.89 -27.56 -16.85
C ALA A 328 -26.27 -26.20 -17.28
N ALA A 329 -26.23 -25.22 -16.39
CA ALA A 329 -25.55 -23.94 -16.57
C ALA A 329 -24.85 -23.54 -15.26
N PRO A 330 -23.77 -22.76 -15.31
CA PRO A 330 -23.12 -22.22 -14.12
C PRO A 330 -24.09 -21.41 -13.25
N TYR A 331 -24.00 -21.56 -11.95
CA TYR A 331 -24.74 -20.70 -11.05
C TYR A 331 -24.01 -19.38 -10.87
N LEU A 332 -24.71 -18.31 -11.23
CA LEU A 332 -24.26 -16.92 -11.04
C LEU A 332 -25.21 -16.24 -10.05
N TYR A 333 -24.65 -15.38 -9.21
CA TYR A 333 -25.39 -14.48 -8.34
C TYR A 333 -24.77 -13.10 -8.38
N SER A 334 -25.54 -12.08 -8.06
CA SER A 334 -25.08 -10.70 -8.19
C SER A 334 -25.52 -9.83 -7.03
N SER A 335 -24.77 -8.76 -6.83
CA SER A 335 -25.12 -7.62 -6.00
C SER A 335 -25.03 -6.34 -6.79
N THR A 336 -25.86 -5.37 -6.44
CA THR A 336 -25.81 -4.02 -6.99
C THR A 336 -25.70 -3.03 -5.84
N GLU A 337 -24.69 -2.21 -5.90
CA GLU A 337 -24.46 -1.08 -5.03
C GLU A 337 -24.88 0.18 -5.78
N THR A 338 -25.69 1.05 -5.16
CA THR A 338 -26.18 2.27 -5.79
C THR A 338 -25.97 3.46 -4.86
N LEU A 339 -25.17 4.41 -5.32
CA LEU A 339 -25.01 5.71 -4.65
C LEU A 339 -26.18 6.62 -5.03
N ARG A 340 -26.77 7.27 -4.03
CA ARG A 340 -27.86 8.21 -4.21
C ARG A 340 -27.52 9.59 -3.69
N VAL A 341 -27.89 10.59 -4.46
CA VAL A 341 -27.77 12.01 -4.10
C VAL A 341 -29.14 12.67 -4.29
N ASN A 342 -29.66 13.30 -3.25
CA ASN A 342 -30.98 13.94 -3.28
C ASN A 342 -32.10 13.00 -3.79
N ASP A 343 -32.10 11.74 -3.35
CA ASP A 343 -33.04 10.70 -3.76
C ASP A 343 -32.96 10.26 -5.22
N VAL A 344 -31.92 10.66 -5.97
CA VAL A 344 -31.65 10.22 -7.33
C VAL A 344 -30.50 9.23 -7.34
N ASP A 345 -30.65 8.13 -8.09
CA ASP A 345 -29.58 7.16 -8.31
C ASP A 345 -28.57 7.78 -9.29
N VAL A 346 -27.34 8.00 -8.83
CA VAL A 346 -26.30 8.70 -9.62
C VAL A 346 -25.21 7.77 -10.13
N ARG A 347 -24.93 6.68 -9.40
CA ARG A 347 -23.93 5.67 -9.78
C ARG A 347 -24.40 4.31 -9.33
N SER A 348 -24.14 3.28 -10.13
CA SER A 348 -24.40 1.90 -9.77
C SER A 348 -23.21 1.03 -10.10
N ILE A 349 -22.89 0.09 -9.21
CA ILE A 349 -21.85 -0.93 -9.40
C ILE A 349 -22.54 -2.29 -9.27
N GLU A 350 -22.63 -3.01 -10.37
CA GLU A 350 -23.13 -4.38 -10.41
C GLU A 350 -21.97 -5.35 -10.40
N ARG A 351 -21.97 -6.30 -9.44
CA ARG A 351 -20.97 -7.35 -9.30
C ARG A 351 -21.61 -8.71 -9.49
N VAL A 352 -21.08 -9.49 -10.41
CA VAL A 352 -21.55 -10.85 -10.71
C VAL A 352 -20.49 -11.84 -10.24
N PHE A 353 -20.92 -12.78 -9.40
CA PHE A 353 -20.08 -13.84 -8.84
C PHE A 353 -20.47 -15.19 -9.41
N ASN A 354 -19.51 -16.08 -9.58
CA ASN A 354 -19.78 -17.47 -9.96
C ASN A 354 -20.02 -18.36 -8.73
N GLN A 355 -20.34 -19.64 -8.96
CA GLN A 355 -20.59 -20.63 -7.91
C GLN A 355 -19.39 -20.91 -6.98
N PHE A 356 -18.19 -20.50 -7.37
CA PHE A 356 -16.97 -20.61 -6.55
C PHE A 356 -16.65 -19.30 -5.83
N HIS A 357 -17.63 -18.39 -5.74
CA HIS A 357 -17.54 -17.08 -5.09
C HIS A 357 -16.52 -16.10 -5.67
N LEU A 358 -16.09 -16.33 -6.90
CA LEU A 358 -15.16 -15.47 -7.60
C LEU A 358 -15.92 -14.39 -8.38
N LEU A 359 -15.40 -13.17 -8.35
CA LEU A 359 -15.97 -12.02 -9.07
C LEU A 359 -15.69 -12.19 -10.58
N ALA A 360 -16.73 -12.51 -11.34
CA ALA A 360 -16.60 -12.73 -12.77
C ALA A 360 -16.77 -11.45 -13.60
N LEU A 361 -17.66 -10.54 -13.15
CA LEU A 361 -17.91 -9.29 -13.85
C LEU A 361 -18.24 -8.19 -12.85
N GLU A 362 -17.61 -7.03 -13.03
CA GLU A 362 -17.99 -5.79 -12.36
C GLU A 362 -18.37 -4.75 -13.41
N THR A 363 -19.52 -4.11 -13.26
CA THR A 363 -19.98 -3.06 -14.17
C THR A 363 -20.33 -1.81 -13.38
N THR A 364 -19.57 -0.75 -13.58
CA THR A 364 -19.86 0.59 -13.05
C THR A 364 -20.57 1.40 -14.10
N ARG A 365 -21.70 2.02 -13.72
CA ARG A 365 -22.52 2.89 -14.57
C ARG A 365 -22.71 4.23 -13.90
N GLN A 366 -22.39 5.29 -14.61
CA GLN A 366 -22.61 6.67 -14.19
C GLN A 366 -23.05 7.48 -15.41
N ASN A 367 -24.28 7.99 -15.41
CA ASN A 367 -24.89 8.63 -16.57
C ASN A 367 -24.73 7.81 -17.86
N LEU A 368 -23.93 8.31 -18.82
CA LEU A 368 -23.67 7.61 -20.09
C LEU A 368 -22.43 6.71 -20.03
N SER A 369 -21.58 6.85 -19.02
CA SER A 369 -20.33 6.14 -18.90
C SER A 369 -20.53 4.75 -18.31
N ILE A 370 -19.88 3.76 -18.91
CA ILE A 370 -19.91 2.36 -18.47
C ILE A 370 -18.49 1.81 -18.49
N LEU A 371 -18.04 1.37 -17.31
CA LEU A 371 -16.79 0.64 -17.12
C LEU A 371 -17.13 -0.81 -16.77
N GLU A 372 -16.61 -1.75 -17.56
CA GLU A 372 -16.78 -3.19 -17.34
C GLU A 372 -15.43 -3.85 -17.11
N VAL A 373 -15.32 -4.64 -16.02
CA VAL A 373 -14.16 -5.48 -15.71
C VAL A 373 -14.62 -6.94 -15.71
N ASP A 374 -14.25 -7.68 -16.76
CA ASP A 374 -14.54 -9.12 -16.93
C ASP A 374 -13.30 -9.91 -16.51
N THR A 375 -13.42 -10.75 -15.49
CA THR A 375 -12.34 -11.60 -14.99
C THR A 375 -12.62 -13.06 -15.30
N ARG A 376 -11.77 -13.65 -16.11
CA ARG A 376 -11.78 -15.08 -16.41
C ARG A 376 -10.77 -15.81 -15.56
N TYR A 377 -11.19 -16.91 -14.98
CA TYR A 377 -10.39 -17.75 -14.10
C TYR A 377 -9.99 -19.06 -14.78
N TYR A 378 -9.08 -19.82 -14.17
CA TYR A 378 -8.68 -21.15 -14.65
C TYR A 378 -9.68 -22.25 -14.30
N ILE A 379 -10.99 -21.93 -14.33
CA ILE A 379 -12.05 -22.86 -14.03
C ILE A 379 -12.30 -23.80 -15.23
N GLU A 380 -12.38 -25.09 -14.95
CA GLU A 380 -12.79 -26.09 -15.91
C GLU A 380 -14.30 -26.34 -15.75
N GLU A 381 -15.07 -26.01 -16.79
CA GLU A 381 -16.52 -26.15 -16.77
C GLU A 381 -16.97 -27.61 -16.60
N GLY A 382 -18.06 -27.83 -15.88
CA GLY A 382 -18.65 -29.14 -15.62
C GLY A 382 -17.92 -30.01 -14.62
N LYS A 383 -16.87 -29.48 -13.95
CA LYS A 383 -16.18 -30.14 -12.85
C LYS A 383 -16.54 -29.51 -11.50
N PRO A 384 -16.73 -30.30 -10.44
CA PRO A 384 -16.89 -29.80 -9.07
C PRO A 384 -15.56 -29.19 -8.59
N PHE A 385 -15.62 -28.42 -7.49
CA PHE A 385 -14.46 -27.66 -6.99
C PHE A 385 -13.26 -28.56 -6.63
N ASP A 386 -13.49 -29.73 -6.05
CA ASP A 386 -12.42 -30.68 -5.69
C ASP A 386 -11.62 -31.17 -6.90
N GLN A 387 -12.25 -31.19 -8.10
CA GLN A 387 -11.62 -31.60 -9.35
C GLN A 387 -11.04 -30.42 -10.17
N GLN A 388 -11.22 -29.18 -9.70
CA GLN A 388 -10.63 -28.01 -10.33
C GLN A 388 -9.10 -27.97 -10.14
N PRO A 389 -8.34 -27.35 -11.07
CA PRO A 389 -6.92 -27.08 -10.87
C PRO A 389 -6.64 -26.33 -9.57
N ASN A 390 -5.46 -26.50 -8.99
CA ASN A 390 -5.10 -25.79 -7.75
C ASN A 390 -5.11 -24.26 -7.91
N TYR A 391 -4.83 -23.77 -9.10
CA TYR A 391 -4.83 -22.34 -9.43
C TYR A 391 -6.16 -21.85 -10.03
N CYS A 392 -7.25 -22.61 -9.90
CA CYS A 392 -8.57 -22.26 -10.49
C CYS A 392 -9.15 -20.93 -10.01
N GLN A 393 -8.74 -20.47 -8.84
CA GLN A 393 -9.19 -19.22 -8.22
C GLN A 393 -8.37 -18.00 -8.66
N LEU A 394 -7.31 -18.20 -9.46
CA LEU A 394 -6.45 -17.13 -9.95
C LEU A 394 -6.93 -16.62 -11.32
N PRO A 395 -6.81 -15.30 -11.58
CA PRO A 395 -7.26 -14.70 -12.83
C PRO A 395 -6.37 -15.14 -14.00
N LYS A 396 -6.98 -15.68 -15.05
CA LYS A 396 -6.33 -16.00 -16.32
C LYS A 396 -6.27 -14.79 -17.24
N GLU A 397 -7.36 -14.05 -17.30
CA GLU A 397 -7.52 -12.87 -18.14
C GLU A 397 -8.40 -11.87 -17.40
N VAL A 398 -7.95 -10.63 -17.32
CA VAL A 398 -8.75 -9.49 -16.86
C VAL A 398 -8.92 -8.54 -18.01
N ARG A 399 -10.18 -8.31 -18.38
CA ARG A 399 -10.57 -7.46 -19.51
C ARG A 399 -11.28 -6.23 -18.99
N THR A 400 -10.70 -5.06 -19.16
CA THR A 400 -11.27 -3.76 -18.80
C THR A 400 -11.82 -3.08 -20.04
N THR A 401 -13.09 -2.70 -20.05
CA THR A 401 -13.77 -2.10 -21.21
C THR A 401 -14.46 -0.80 -20.83
N TRP A 402 -14.11 0.26 -21.52
CA TRP A 402 -14.75 1.59 -21.43
C TRP A 402 -15.67 1.79 -22.61
N ARG A 403 -16.91 2.20 -22.36
CA ARG A 403 -17.91 2.49 -23.41
C ARG A 403 -18.92 3.54 -22.95
N LEU A 404 -19.56 4.18 -23.91
CA LEU A 404 -20.68 5.10 -23.67
C LEU A 404 -22.01 4.45 -24.05
N SER A 405 -23.08 4.80 -23.31
CA SER A 405 -24.46 4.39 -23.60
C SER A 405 -25.28 5.60 -24.11
N PRO A 406 -26.26 5.44 -25.07
CA PRO A 406 -26.62 4.25 -25.77
C PRO A 406 -25.67 3.92 -26.93
N ASP A 407 -25.70 2.66 -27.37
CA ASP A 407 -24.81 2.08 -28.35
C ASP A 407 -24.52 2.92 -29.58
N GLY A 408 -23.24 3.09 -29.89
CA GLY A 408 -22.77 3.84 -31.07
C GLY A 408 -21.26 4.13 -31.02
N SER A 409 -20.65 4.18 -29.83
CA SER A 409 -19.20 4.30 -29.68
C SER A 409 -18.54 2.94 -29.78
N VAL A 410 -17.41 2.87 -30.48
CA VAL A 410 -16.55 1.67 -30.45
C VAL A 410 -15.91 1.60 -29.05
N PRO A 411 -16.16 0.53 -28.28
CA PRO A 411 -15.58 0.42 -26.94
C PRO A 411 -14.08 0.28 -27.01
N ARG A 412 -13.36 0.87 -26.05
CA ARG A 412 -11.95 0.58 -25.84
C ARG A 412 -11.81 -0.54 -24.83
N THR A 413 -10.91 -1.50 -25.12
CA THR A 413 -10.70 -2.66 -24.25
C THR A 413 -9.21 -2.88 -24.04
N GLU A 414 -8.84 -3.12 -22.80
CA GLU A 414 -7.50 -3.51 -22.36
C GLU A 414 -7.57 -4.91 -21.75
N ILE A 415 -6.52 -5.71 -21.97
CA ILE A 415 -6.47 -7.08 -21.51
C ILE A 415 -5.14 -7.32 -20.80
N VAL A 416 -5.21 -7.84 -19.59
CA VAL A 416 -4.07 -8.37 -18.83
C VAL A 416 -4.26 -9.88 -18.74
N SER A 417 -3.22 -10.66 -19.10
CA SER A 417 -3.24 -12.11 -19.01
C SER A 417 -2.15 -12.63 -18.08
N SER A 418 -2.43 -13.70 -17.35
CA SER A 418 -1.53 -14.25 -16.34
C SER A 418 -1.51 -15.78 -16.39
N ASP A 419 -0.34 -16.38 -16.26
CA ASP A 419 -0.13 -17.82 -16.17
C ASP A 419 0.50 -18.19 -14.82
N TYR A 420 0.11 -19.36 -14.29
CA TYR A 420 0.53 -19.82 -12.97
C TYR A 420 0.99 -21.27 -12.99
N ASP A 421 1.86 -21.63 -12.04
CA ASP A 421 2.23 -23.03 -11.80
C ASP A 421 1.16 -23.75 -10.94
N SER A 422 1.38 -25.04 -10.70
CA SER A 422 0.47 -25.87 -9.87
C SER A 422 0.45 -25.49 -8.39
N TYR A 423 1.37 -24.62 -7.92
CA TYR A 423 1.47 -24.11 -6.56
C TYR A 423 0.86 -22.70 -6.42
N GLY A 424 0.32 -22.15 -7.54
CA GLY A 424 -0.28 -20.82 -7.57
C GLY A 424 0.74 -19.69 -7.71
N ASN A 425 2.00 -19.97 -8.06
CA ASN A 425 2.99 -18.94 -8.30
C ASN A 425 2.86 -18.39 -9.72
N LEU A 426 2.99 -17.07 -9.88
CA LEU A 426 2.94 -16.42 -11.17
C LEU A 426 4.15 -16.84 -12.03
N LEU A 427 3.89 -17.35 -13.23
CA LEU A 427 4.91 -17.70 -14.23
C LEU A 427 5.08 -16.61 -15.28
N ALA A 428 3.98 -16.02 -15.72
CA ALA A 428 4.00 -14.94 -16.70
C ALA A 428 2.80 -14.02 -16.51
N GLN A 429 3.01 -12.72 -16.73
CA GLN A 429 1.93 -11.73 -16.82
C GLN A 429 2.22 -10.79 -17.98
N THR A 430 1.27 -10.73 -18.92
CA THR A 430 1.33 -9.79 -20.04
C THR A 430 0.36 -8.63 -19.76
N GLN A 431 0.90 -7.44 -19.70
CA GLN A 431 0.16 -6.20 -19.50
C GLN A 431 -0.58 -5.79 -20.80
N ALA A 432 -1.56 -4.89 -20.68
CA ALA A 432 -2.30 -4.38 -21.83
C ALA A 432 -1.41 -3.72 -22.89
N ASN A 433 -0.30 -3.10 -22.48
CA ASN A 433 0.72 -2.50 -23.36
C ASN A 433 1.62 -3.55 -24.05
N GLY A 434 1.48 -4.84 -23.71
CA GLY A 434 2.23 -5.94 -24.32
C GLY A 434 3.55 -6.27 -23.63
N VAL A 435 3.96 -5.53 -22.61
CA VAL A 435 5.12 -5.90 -21.78
C VAL A 435 4.78 -7.16 -21.00
N THR A 436 5.69 -8.14 -21.03
CA THR A 436 5.51 -9.40 -20.33
C THR A 436 6.57 -9.55 -19.24
N GLU A 437 6.12 -9.72 -18.01
CA GLU A 437 6.97 -10.17 -16.92
C GLU A 437 6.89 -11.68 -16.79
N THR A 438 8.05 -12.37 -16.68
CA THR A 438 8.10 -13.81 -16.43
C THR A 438 8.85 -14.11 -15.16
N SER A 439 8.44 -15.17 -14.46
CA SER A 439 9.05 -15.62 -13.21
C SER A 439 9.39 -17.11 -13.28
N GLU A 440 10.57 -17.45 -12.81
CA GLU A 440 11.00 -18.83 -12.58
C GLU A 440 11.14 -19.06 -11.07
N TRP A 441 10.73 -20.23 -10.61
CA TRP A 441 10.74 -20.58 -9.18
C TRP A 441 11.65 -21.76 -8.93
N TYR A 442 12.36 -21.75 -7.81
CA TYR A 442 13.16 -22.89 -7.38
C TYR A 442 12.25 -24.06 -6.97
N SER A 443 12.69 -25.28 -7.24
CA SER A 443 11.96 -26.46 -6.82
C SER A 443 12.05 -26.68 -5.30
N VAL A 444 11.08 -27.38 -4.73
CA VAL A 444 11.07 -27.79 -3.31
C VAL A 444 12.37 -28.49 -2.90
N SER A 445 12.89 -29.37 -3.78
CA SER A 445 14.10 -30.16 -3.52
C SER A 445 15.40 -29.37 -3.61
N GLY A 446 15.32 -28.07 -3.96
CA GLY A 446 16.49 -27.26 -4.23
C GLY A 446 17.15 -27.58 -5.54
N GLU A 447 18.04 -26.70 -5.97
CA GLU A 447 18.89 -26.84 -7.16
C GLU A 447 20.09 -25.88 -7.03
N ASP A 448 20.99 -25.81 -8.05
CA ASP A 448 22.09 -24.85 -7.97
C ASP A 448 21.54 -23.41 -7.79
N GLY A 449 22.03 -22.76 -6.75
CA GLY A 449 21.62 -21.40 -6.35
C GLY A 449 20.54 -21.33 -5.27
N CYS A 450 19.92 -22.44 -4.87
CA CYS A 450 18.98 -22.46 -3.75
C CYS A 450 18.93 -23.84 -3.07
N PRO A 451 19.19 -23.92 -1.77
CA PRO A 451 18.99 -25.15 -1.00
C PRO A 451 17.52 -25.61 -1.03
N PRO A 452 17.24 -26.87 -0.64
CA PRO A 452 15.87 -27.36 -0.47
C PRO A 452 15.07 -26.46 0.49
N ASP A 453 13.77 -26.23 0.15
CA ASP A 453 12.89 -25.46 1.04
C ASP A 453 12.62 -26.24 2.33
N PRO A 454 12.88 -25.68 3.51
CA PRO A 454 12.77 -26.39 4.78
C PRO A 454 11.35 -26.82 5.14
N ASP A 455 10.33 -26.14 4.57
CA ASP A 455 8.92 -26.35 4.88
C ASP A 455 8.15 -27.00 3.73
N GLY A 456 8.83 -27.30 2.63
CA GLY A 456 8.26 -28.01 1.48
C GLY A 456 7.44 -27.14 0.54
N PHE A 457 7.67 -25.84 0.47
CA PHE A 457 6.99 -24.91 -0.44
C PHE A 457 7.80 -24.62 -1.70
N VAL A 458 7.10 -24.35 -2.78
CA VAL A 458 7.64 -23.63 -3.94
C VAL A 458 7.32 -22.13 -3.71
N ARG A 459 8.29 -21.39 -3.18
CA ARG A 459 8.11 -19.98 -2.79
C ARG A 459 9.31 -19.08 -3.09
N THR A 460 10.43 -19.67 -3.49
CA THR A 460 11.69 -18.95 -3.66
C THR A 460 11.87 -18.61 -5.13
N LEU A 461 11.95 -17.31 -5.44
CA LEU A 461 12.07 -16.80 -6.79
C LEU A 461 13.49 -17.09 -7.32
N LYS A 462 13.60 -17.72 -8.51
CA LYS A 462 14.86 -18.06 -9.16
C LYS A 462 15.28 -16.98 -10.15
N ALA A 463 14.33 -16.54 -10.97
CA ALA A 463 14.56 -15.46 -11.92
C ALA A 463 13.29 -14.69 -12.19
N LYS A 464 13.45 -13.39 -12.46
CA LYS A 464 12.41 -12.52 -12.99
C LYS A 464 12.91 -11.86 -14.26
N SER A 465 12.11 -11.91 -15.35
CA SER A 465 12.48 -11.25 -16.60
C SER A 465 11.43 -10.24 -17.02
N VAL A 466 11.87 -9.14 -17.60
CA VAL A 466 11.00 -8.14 -18.23
C VAL A 466 11.26 -8.20 -19.73
N VAL A 467 10.24 -8.65 -20.47
CA VAL A 467 10.26 -8.78 -21.92
C VAL A 467 9.49 -7.60 -22.52
N PRO A 468 10.15 -6.75 -23.30
CA PRO A 468 9.51 -5.60 -23.93
C PRO A 468 8.38 -6.00 -24.89
N ALA A 469 7.38 -5.15 -25.03
CA ALA A 469 6.37 -5.27 -26.07
C ALA A 469 7.00 -5.16 -27.46
N GLN A 470 6.31 -5.69 -28.47
CA GLN A 470 6.72 -5.47 -29.85
C GLN A 470 6.51 -4.01 -30.25
N SER A 471 7.52 -3.39 -30.84
CA SER A 471 7.45 -2.03 -31.36
C SER A 471 8.12 -1.93 -32.75
N ASP A 472 7.48 -1.19 -33.64
CA ASP A 472 8.03 -0.87 -34.98
C ASP A 472 9.12 0.21 -34.93
N TYR A 473 9.34 0.85 -33.78
CA TYR A 473 10.14 2.05 -33.66
C TYR A 473 11.46 1.86 -32.91
N GLY A 474 11.67 0.71 -32.28
CA GLY A 474 12.91 0.44 -31.56
C GLY A 474 12.88 -0.93 -30.86
N HIS A 475 14.05 -1.51 -30.64
CA HIS A 475 14.21 -2.72 -29.88
C HIS A 475 14.71 -2.36 -28.47
N ALA A 476 13.86 -2.62 -27.47
CA ALA A 476 14.29 -2.60 -26.08
C ALA A 476 14.87 -3.97 -25.71
N LEU A 477 15.76 -3.96 -24.72
CA LEU A 477 16.48 -5.15 -24.29
C LEU A 477 15.69 -5.91 -23.23
N VAL A 478 15.79 -7.23 -23.23
CA VAL A 478 15.26 -8.07 -22.17
C VAL A 478 16.23 -8.04 -21.00
N LEU A 479 15.70 -7.71 -19.83
CA LEU A 479 16.42 -7.74 -18.56
C LEU A 479 15.97 -8.95 -17.74
N VAL A 480 16.95 -9.61 -17.10
CA VAL A 480 16.73 -10.77 -16.25
C VAL A 480 17.40 -10.52 -14.91
N THR A 481 16.65 -10.64 -13.83
CA THR A 481 17.19 -10.64 -12.46
C THR A 481 17.21 -12.06 -11.95
N ARG A 482 18.38 -12.56 -11.53
CA ARG A 482 18.58 -13.89 -10.95
C ARG A 482 18.86 -13.77 -9.46
N TYR A 483 18.24 -14.65 -8.70
CA TYR A 483 18.34 -14.70 -7.24
C TYR A 483 19.02 -15.99 -6.80
N ARG A 484 19.86 -15.90 -5.79
CA ARG A 484 20.47 -17.04 -5.11
C ARG A 484 20.22 -16.93 -3.62
N TYR A 485 20.09 -18.08 -2.98
CA TYR A 485 19.78 -18.19 -1.56
C TYR A 485 20.73 -19.13 -0.87
N LYS A 486 20.92 -18.91 0.42
CA LYS A 486 21.65 -19.83 1.31
C LYS A 486 20.76 -20.24 2.47
N ALA A 487 20.95 -21.45 2.97
CA ALA A 487 20.29 -21.93 4.18
C ALA A 487 21.07 -21.46 5.41
N LEU A 488 20.38 -20.82 6.33
CA LEU A 488 20.91 -20.47 7.64
C LEU A 488 20.17 -21.28 8.71
N PRO A 489 20.87 -21.80 9.74
CA PRO A 489 20.22 -22.34 10.92
C PRO A 489 19.30 -21.31 11.54
N ALA A 490 18.15 -21.72 12.07
CA ALA A 490 17.35 -20.87 12.92
C ALA A 490 18.02 -20.67 14.29
N LEU A 491 17.52 -19.72 15.07
CA LEU A 491 17.99 -19.44 16.42
C LEU A 491 18.05 -20.74 17.25
N ALA A 492 19.16 -20.91 17.96
CA ALA A 492 19.39 -22.07 18.82
C ALA A 492 18.33 -22.12 19.92
N GLY A 493 17.65 -23.28 20.03
CA GLY A 493 16.60 -23.50 21.03
C GLY A 493 15.19 -23.10 20.58
N SER A 494 15.00 -22.52 19.39
CA SER A 494 13.69 -22.14 18.86
C SER A 494 12.82 -23.32 18.46
N GLY A 495 13.39 -24.51 18.24
CA GLY A 495 12.70 -25.65 17.68
C GLY A 495 12.44 -25.58 16.16
N GLN A 496 12.89 -24.49 15.53
CA GLN A 496 12.93 -24.35 14.08
C GLN A 496 14.29 -24.87 13.54
N ASN A 497 14.32 -25.28 12.27
CA ASN A 497 15.54 -25.90 11.72
C ASN A 497 16.39 -24.90 10.92
N LEU A 498 15.89 -24.51 9.79
CA LEU A 498 16.57 -23.68 8.79
C LEU A 498 15.62 -22.64 8.24
N TRP A 499 16.20 -21.55 7.75
CA TRP A 499 15.48 -20.58 6.90
C TRP A 499 16.35 -20.22 5.70
N LEU A 500 15.72 -19.75 4.61
CA LEU A 500 16.42 -19.35 3.39
C LEU A 500 16.64 -17.84 3.39
N ALA A 501 17.91 -17.44 3.37
CA ALA A 501 18.32 -16.04 3.27
C ALA A 501 18.81 -15.73 1.85
N ALA A 502 18.55 -14.53 1.36
CA ALA A 502 19.09 -14.06 0.10
C ALA A 502 20.63 -14.04 0.14
N GLU A 503 21.31 -14.67 -0.83
CA GLU A 503 22.75 -14.66 -0.95
C GLU A 503 23.19 -13.61 -1.98
N SER A 504 22.53 -13.60 -3.14
CA SER A 504 22.82 -12.62 -4.19
C SER A 504 21.61 -12.36 -5.10
N GLU A 505 21.64 -11.19 -5.68
CA GLU A 505 20.76 -10.75 -6.75
C GLU A 505 21.62 -10.22 -7.90
N THR A 506 21.39 -10.72 -9.13
CA THR A 506 22.19 -10.35 -10.29
C THR A 506 21.29 -9.89 -11.43
N LEU A 507 21.45 -8.64 -11.83
CA LEU A 507 20.78 -8.07 -13.01
C LEU A 507 21.61 -8.40 -14.25
N LEU A 508 20.96 -8.98 -15.24
CA LEU A 508 21.54 -9.47 -16.48
C LEU A 508 20.82 -8.87 -17.69
N GLN A 509 21.55 -8.60 -18.74
CA GLN A 509 21.00 -8.28 -20.05
C GLN A 509 21.01 -9.53 -20.91
N GLN A 510 19.88 -9.91 -21.48
CA GLN A 510 19.84 -10.98 -22.47
C GLN A 510 20.38 -10.49 -23.81
N THR A 511 21.36 -11.20 -24.36
CA THR A 511 21.99 -10.91 -25.65
C THR A 511 21.87 -12.12 -26.58
N THR A 512 22.20 -11.95 -27.86
CA THR A 512 22.26 -13.07 -28.83
C THR A 512 23.28 -14.13 -28.47
N ASP A 513 24.35 -13.76 -27.76
CA ASP A 513 25.45 -14.64 -27.39
C ASP A 513 25.34 -15.20 -25.97
N GLY A 514 24.24 -14.92 -25.27
CA GLY A 514 23.95 -15.30 -23.88
C GLY A 514 23.59 -14.13 -22.99
N GLU A 515 23.78 -14.29 -21.70
CA GLU A 515 23.50 -13.25 -20.70
C GLU A 515 24.76 -12.46 -20.36
N LYS A 516 24.63 -11.14 -20.27
CA LYS A 516 25.68 -10.23 -19.82
C LYS A 516 25.31 -9.68 -18.47
N GLU A 517 26.18 -9.85 -17.47
CA GLU A 517 26.01 -9.26 -16.16
C GLU A 517 26.14 -7.73 -16.21
N LEU A 518 25.20 -7.06 -15.58
CA LEU A 518 25.16 -5.60 -15.44
C LEU A 518 25.49 -5.17 -14.03
N GLN A 519 24.81 -5.76 -13.05
CA GLN A 519 24.93 -5.44 -11.64
C GLN A 519 24.78 -6.70 -10.80
N GLN A 520 25.56 -6.82 -9.74
CA GLN A 520 25.41 -7.86 -8.75
C GLN A 520 25.34 -7.26 -7.36
N THR A 521 24.34 -7.68 -6.59
CA THR A 521 24.22 -7.39 -5.16
C THR A 521 24.45 -8.68 -4.38
N THR A 522 25.32 -8.65 -3.36
CA THR A 522 25.59 -9.79 -2.49
C THR A 522 25.36 -9.43 -1.02
N TYR A 523 24.96 -10.43 -0.24
CA TYR A 523 24.64 -10.26 1.17
C TYR A 523 25.41 -11.23 2.04
N THR A 524 25.91 -10.77 3.19
CA THR A 524 26.40 -11.65 4.25
C THR A 524 25.66 -11.33 5.55
N TYR A 525 25.61 -12.31 6.44
CA TYR A 525 24.83 -12.25 7.67
C TYR A 525 25.69 -12.41 8.88
N ILE A 526 25.20 -12.01 10.05
CA ILE A 526 25.85 -12.26 11.33
C ILE A 526 25.51 -13.69 11.75
N GLU A 527 26.50 -14.59 11.67
CA GLU A 527 26.33 -16.03 11.87
C GLU A 527 27.20 -16.57 13.05
N ASP A 528 27.95 -15.69 13.72
CA ASP A 528 29.00 -16.08 14.67
C ASP A 528 28.47 -16.78 15.93
N ASN A 529 27.24 -16.41 16.35
CA ASN A 529 26.66 -16.97 17.58
C ASN A 529 25.14 -17.15 17.45
N PRO A 530 24.66 -18.39 17.20
CA PRO A 530 23.24 -18.66 17.06
C PRO A 530 22.42 -18.56 18.36
N TYR A 531 23.09 -18.29 19.51
CA TYR A 531 22.42 -18.01 20.78
C TYR A 531 22.24 -16.50 21.03
N ASP A 532 22.84 -15.65 20.22
CA ASP A 532 22.64 -14.21 20.31
C ASP A 532 21.40 -13.80 19.51
N ALA A 533 20.25 -13.82 20.15
CA ALA A 533 18.95 -13.54 19.52
C ALA A 533 18.90 -12.12 18.92
N PHE A 534 19.63 -11.16 19.45
CA PHE A 534 19.63 -9.80 18.92
C PHE A 534 20.45 -9.67 17.63
N GLN A 535 21.64 -10.27 17.57
CA GLN A 535 22.58 -10.10 16.44
C GLN A 535 22.38 -11.12 15.33
N TYR A 536 22.11 -12.39 15.68
CA TYR A 536 22.12 -13.52 14.76
C TYR A 536 21.13 -13.37 13.60
N GLY A 537 21.57 -13.65 12.37
CA GLY A 537 20.76 -13.63 11.17
C GLY A 537 20.48 -12.22 10.59
N ARG A 538 21.01 -11.15 11.19
CA ARG A 538 20.97 -9.80 10.61
C ARG A 538 22.00 -9.66 9.49
N ILE A 539 21.72 -8.79 8.52
CA ILE A 539 22.68 -8.45 7.46
C ILE A 539 23.91 -7.82 8.12
N ARG A 540 25.09 -8.36 7.84
CA ARG A 540 26.37 -7.82 8.25
C ARG A 540 26.95 -6.89 7.20
N HIS A 541 26.87 -7.31 5.93
CA HIS A 541 27.50 -6.63 4.83
C HIS A 541 26.67 -6.83 3.55
N GLN A 542 26.55 -5.75 2.79
CA GLN A 542 25.97 -5.74 1.45
C GLN A 542 27.00 -5.15 0.49
N SER A 543 27.14 -5.73 -0.69
CA SER A 543 28.00 -5.20 -1.74
C SER A 543 27.22 -5.10 -3.03
N VAL A 544 27.20 -3.92 -3.65
CA VAL A 544 26.63 -3.68 -4.97
C VAL A 544 27.77 -3.42 -5.93
N THR A 545 27.90 -4.26 -6.96
CA THR A 545 28.98 -4.18 -7.96
C THR A 545 28.40 -3.92 -9.33
N LEU A 546 28.90 -2.87 -9.98
CA LEU A 546 28.57 -2.48 -11.35
C LEU A 546 29.87 -2.25 -12.12
N GLU A 547 30.03 -2.87 -13.29
CA GLU A 547 31.26 -2.79 -14.12
C GLU A 547 32.57 -3.02 -13.34
N GLY A 548 32.53 -3.87 -12.29
CA GLY A 548 33.69 -4.18 -11.42
C GLY A 548 34.02 -3.12 -10.36
N LEU A 549 33.18 -2.09 -10.22
CA LEU A 549 33.27 -1.09 -9.15
C LEU A 549 32.22 -1.41 -8.09
N SER A 550 32.66 -1.53 -6.83
CA SER A 550 31.79 -1.96 -5.75
C SER A 550 31.56 -0.84 -4.75
N THR A 551 30.31 -0.63 -4.38
CA THR A 551 29.88 0.13 -3.21
C THR A 551 29.40 -0.85 -2.15
N THR A 552 29.95 -0.74 -0.93
CA THR A 552 29.64 -1.66 0.17
C THR A 552 28.97 -0.95 1.30
N THR A 553 28.10 -1.65 2.02
CA THR A 553 27.47 -1.17 3.25
C THR A 553 27.71 -2.20 4.36
N ASP A 554 28.43 -1.78 5.39
CA ASP A 554 28.61 -2.56 6.61
C ASP A 554 27.58 -2.13 7.66
N TYR A 555 26.89 -3.11 8.23
CA TYR A 555 25.84 -2.88 9.23
C TYR A 555 26.34 -3.29 10.62
N ARG A 556 26.02 -2.45 11.62
CA ARG A 556 26.19 -2.74 13.03
C ARG A 556 24.92 -2.44 13.78
N TYR A 557 24.60 -3.28 14.74
CA TYR A 557 23.36 -3.18 15.52
C TYR A 557 23.74 -3.18 16.99
N ASP A 558 23.32 -2.16 17.72
CA ASP A 558 23.60 -2.00 19.13
C ASP A 558 22.32 -1.72 19.91
N LEU A 559 22.25 -2.21 21.15
CA LEU A 559 21.23 -1.84 22.11
C LEU A 559 21.77 -0.70 22.97
N LEU A 560 21.14 0.45 22.91
CA LEU A 560 21.50 1.61 23.68
C LEU A 560 20.40 1.96 24.67
N GLN A 561 20.77 2.43 25.86
CA GLN A 561 19.84 3.08 26.75
C GLN A 561 19.74 4.55 26.34
N ASP A 562 18.59 4.96 25.81
CA ASP A 562 18.34 6.35 25.48
C ASP A 562 17.85 7.09 26.74
N PRO A 563 18.60 8.06 27.25
CA PRO A 563 18.26 8.76 28.48
C PRO A 563 17.05 9.72 28.31
N ASP A 564 16.80 10.19 27.09
CA ASP A 564 15.72 11.13 26.81
C ASP A 564 14.36 10.41 26.79
N PHE A 565 14.35 9.14 26.32
CA PHE A 565 13.15 8.32 26.28
C PHE A 565 13.03 7.35 27.46
N ASP A 566 14.06 7.23 28.30
CA ASP A 566 14.13 6.28 29.41
C ASP A 566 13.81 4.83 28.97
N GLN A 567 14.28 4.45 27.80
CA GLN A 567 14.06 3.13 27.19
C GLN A 567 15.31 2.62 26.48
N THR A 568 15.37 1.30 26.30
CA THR A 568 16.38 0.69 25.42
C THR A 568 15.91 0.83 23.98
N VAL A 569 16.81 1.29 23.11
CA VAL A 569 16.56 1.48 21.67
C VAL A 569 17.53 0.65 20.85
N GLN A 570 17.14 0.29 19.64
CA GLN A 570 18.05 -0.28 18.66
C GLN A 570 18.72 0.85 17.89
N GLN A 571 20.05 0.96 18.00
CA GLN A 571 20.83 1.77 17.07
C GLN A 571 21.32 0.90 15.92
N THR A 572 21.08 1.35 14.70
CA THR A 572 21.64 0.78 13.47
C THR A 572 22.66 1.75 12.90
N VAL A 573 23.90 1.30 12.75
CA VAL A 573 24.97 2.05 12.09
C VAL A 573 25.24 1.42 10.73
N GLN A 574 25.10 2.22 9.67
CA GLN A 574 25.42 1.84 8.30
C GLN A 574 26.66 2.59 7.86
N ILE A 575 27.70 1.87 7.45
CA ILE A 575 28.94 2.43 6.92
C ILE A 575 28.98 2.15 5.44
N VAL A 576 28.58 3.14 4.65
CA VAL A 576 28.62 3.08 3.18
C VAL A 576 30.03 3.41 2.74
N THR A 577 30.66 2.53 1.97
CA THR A 577 32.03 2.70 1.43
C THR A 577 31.98 2.59 -0.09
N GLY A 578 32.28 3.64 -0.78
CA GLY A 578 32.35 3.69 -2.22
C GLY A 578 33.57 2.96 -2.80
N PHE A 579 33.60 2.77 -4.12
CA PHE A 579 34.67 2.08 -4.86
C PHE A 579 36.05 2.74 -4.70
N ASP A 580 36.08 4.02 -4.34
CA ASP A 580 37.29 4.85 -4.11
C ASP A 580 37.63 5.02 -2.63
N MET A 581 37.00 4.25 -1.75
CA MET A 581 37.16 4.27 -0.30
C MET A 581 36.58 5.50 0.39
N THR A 582 35.83 6.33 -0.30
CA THR A 582 35.01 7.37 0.33
C THR A 582 33.95 6.72 1.22
N GLN A 583 33.70 7.29 2.38
CA GLN A 583 32.78 6.71 3.37
C GLN A 583 31.74 7.72 3.83
N LYS A 584 30.51 7.23 4.05
CA LYS A 584 29.43 7.90 4.79
C LYS A 584 28.93 6.99 5.90
N VAL A 585 28.74 7.55 7.07
CA VAL A 585 28.20 6.83 8.23
C VAL A 585 26.81 7.35 8.56
N ILE A 586 25.83 6.45 8.55
CA ILE A 586 24.42 6.76 8.87
C ILE A 586 24.10 6.07 10.19
N ARG A 587 23.50 6.81 11.15
CA ARG A 587 23.04 6.27 12.44
C ARG A 587 21.56 6.51 12.58
N LEU A 588 20.83 5.45 12.90
CA LEU A 588 19.39 5.43 13.07
C LEU A 588 19.05 4.79 14.41
N GLU A 589 18.08 5.32 15.12
CA GLU A 589 17.58 4.72 16.36
C GLU A 589 16.09 4.44 16.25
N HIS A 590 15.71 3.23 16.69
CA HIS A 590 14.32 2.77 16.65
C HIS A 590 13.88 2.27 18.01
N SER A 591 12.63 2.51 18.34
CA SER A 591 12.00 1.93 19.53
C SER A 591 11.91 0.41 19.37
N LEU A 592 12.37 -0.35 20.36
CA LEU A 592 12.23 -1.82 20.36
C LEU A 592 10.77 -2.29 20.49
N PHE A 593 9.89 -1.45 21.04
CA PHE A 593 8.48 -1.80 21.27
C PHE A 593 7.59 -1.48 20.09
N THR A 594 7.88 -0.36 19.43
CA THR A 594 7.00 0.18 18.38
C THR A 594 7.57 0.02 17.00
N GLY A 595 8.89 -0.05 16.88
CA GLY A 595 9.61 -0.01 15.61
C GLY A 595 9.69 1.40 15.02
N GLU A 596 9.09 2.41 15.66
CA GLU A 596 9.12 3.79 15.17
C GLU A 596 10.52 4.39 15.25
N PRO A 597 10.93 5.20 14.26
CA PRO A 597 12.21 5.90 14.31
C PRO A 597 12.18 6.96 15.41
N LEU A 598 13.14 6.90 16.34
CA LEU A 598 13.30 7.88 17.40
C LEU A 598 14.37 8.92 17.07
N LEU A 599 15.40 8.49 16.33
CA LEU A 599 16.42 9.35 15.78
C LEU A 599 16.66 8.99 14.32
N ASN A 600 16.64 10.01 13.49
CA ASN A 600 17.03 9.93 12.08
C ASN A 600 18.07 11.02 11.79
N ARG A 601 18.67 10.98 10.60
CA ARG A 601 19.57 12.02 10.09
C ARG A 601 19.21 12.35 8.66
N ASP A 602 19.33 13.63 8.31
CA ASP A 602 19.21 14.06 6.93
C ASP A 602 20.51 13.82 6.14
N ASP A 603 20.52 14.20 4.86
CA ASP A 603 21.68 14.06 3.98
C ASP A 603 22.90 14.88 4.43
N ASN A 604 22.70 15.89 5.25
CA ASN A 604 23.74 16.74 5.81
C ASN A 604 24.17 16.33 7.23
N ASP A 605 23.79 15.13 7.68
CA ASP A 605 24.07 14.57 9.00
C ASP A 605 23.43 15.34 10.17
N VAL A 606 22.35 16.09 9.90
CA VAL A 606 21.57 16.79 10.91
C VAL A 606 20.64 15.81 11.59
N GLU A 607 20.74 15.73 12.92
CA GLU A 607 19.89 14.86 13.72
C GLU A 607 18.46 15.38 13.79
N ILE A 608 17.50 14.47 13.63
CA ILE A 608 16.07 14.72 13.79
C ILE A 608 15.51 13.69 14.77
N ARG A 609 14.96 14.16 15.89
CA ARG A 609 14.31 13.30 16.90
C ARG A 609 12.81 13.42 16.83
N TYR A 610 12.13 12.29 17.08
CA TYR A 610 10.69 12.17 17.07
C TYR A 610 10.18 11.64 18.41
N ASP A 611 9.09 12.23 18.92
CA ASP A 611 8.26 11.68 19.99
C ASP A 611 6.90 11.29 19.45
N TYR A 612 6.30 10.24 20.02
CA TYR A 612 5.02 9.69 19.59
C TYR A 612 4.01 9.62 20.74
N ASP A 613 2.74 9.70 20.39
CA ASP A 613 1.65 9.38 21.32
C ASP A 613 1.34 7.88 21.36
N ASN A 614 0.38 7.47 22.19
CA ASN A 614 -0.03 6.07 22.32
C ASN A 614 -0.75 5.50 21.09
N LEU A 615 -1.11 6.34 20.11
CA LEU A 615 -1.65 5.95 18.80
C LEU A 615 -0.58 5.96 17.70
N ARG A 616 0.70 6.10 18.05
CA ARG A 616 1.86 6.17 17.14
C ARG A 616 1.88 7.40 16.22
N ARG A 617 1.21 8.47 16.61
CA ARG A 617 1.29 9.74 15.87
C ARG A 617 2.42 10.59 16.43
N VAL A 618 3.16 11.27 15.55
CA VAL A 618 4.24 12.17 15.94
C VAL A 618 3.64 13.35 16.76
N VAL A 619 4.12 13.57 17.97
CA VAL A 619 3.73 14.70 18.82
C VAL A 619 4.83 15.75 18.95
N SER A 620 6.06 15.38 18.63
CA SER A 620 7.20 16.29 18.60
C SER A 620 8.21 15.84 17.54
N GLU A 621 8.72 16.81 16.82
CA GLU A 621 9.83 16.67 15.87
C GLU A 621 10.87 17.72 16.22
N THR A 622 12.07 17.30 16.60
CA THR A 622 13.16 18.19 17.01
C THR A 622 14.35 18.01 16.10
N VAL A 623 14.67 19.05 15.35
CA VAL A 623 15.88 19.13 14.52
C VAL A 623 17.01 19.67 15.37
N SER A 624 18.22 19.10 15.20
CA SER A 624 19.44 19.45 15.92
C SER A 624 19.29 19.45 17.46
N PRO A 625 18.79 18.35 18.06
CA PRO A 625 18.45 18.31 19.50
C PRO A 625 19.65 18.63 20.41
N ASN A 626 20.87 18.31 19.94
CA ASN A 626 22.11 18.43 20.70
C ASN A 626 22.85 19.77 20.48
N LYS A 627 22.29 20.69 19.67
CA LYS A 627 22.89 22.01 19.36
C LYS A 627 21.89 23.11 19.70
N GLU A 628 21.95 23.60 20.94
CA GLU A 628 20.95 24.54 21.49
C GLU A 628 20.69 25.76 20.63
N GLU A 629 21.72 26.28 19.89
CA GLU A 629 21.58 27.44 19.00
C GLU A 629 20.75 27.15 17.74
N TYR A 630 20.65 25.88 17.34
CA TYR A 630 19.98 25.44 16.11
C TYR A 630 18.83 24.49 16.38
N LYS A 631 18.58 24.19 17.64
CA LYS A 631 17.49 23.34 18.06
C LYS A 631 16.15 23.95 17.66
N ALA A 632 15.44 23.26 16.80
CA ALA A 632 14.14 23.68 16.32
C ALA A 632 13.12 22.56 16.54
N THR A 633 12.07 22.86 17.29
CA THR A 633 11.05 21.86 17.61
C THR A 633 9.69 22.25 17.06
N ARG A 634 9.01 21.31 16.43
CA ARG A 634 7.59 21.35 16.09
C ARG A 634 6.83 20.48 17.06
N HIS A 635 5.65 20.92 17.48
CA HIS A 635 4.76 20.15 18.31
C HIS A 635 3.43 19.92 17.62
N TYR A 636 2.83 18.75 17.86
CA TYR A 636 1.54 18.35 17.33
C TYR A 636 0.62 17.94 18.47
N GLU A 637 -0.58 18.46 18.47
CA GLU A 637 -1.65 18.04 19.37
C GLU A 637 -2.79 17.47 18.53
N TYR A 638 -3.37 16.37 18.99
CA TYR A 638 -4.48 15.71 18.30
C TYR A 638 -5.67 15.58 19.23
N GLN A 639 -6.80 16.07 18.78
CA GLN A 639 -8.08 15.89 19.46
C GLN A 639 -8.98 15.02 18.60
N LEU A 640 -9.38 13.87 19.12
CA LEU A 640 -10.35 12.97 18.53
C LEU A 640 -11.69 13.08 19.28
N CYS A 641 -12.76 12.51 18.74
CA CYS A 641 -14.11 12.64 19.25
C CYS A 641 -14.42 11.59 20.32
N ALA A 642 -14.78 12.04 21.50
CA ALA A 642 -15.31 11.20 22.58
C ALA A 642 -16.84 11.07 22.51
N VAL A 643 -17.54 12.08 21.96
CA VAL A 643 -18.98 12.11 21.76
C VAL A 643 -19.32 12.69 20.38
N LYS A 644 -20.53 12.41 19.89
CA LYS A 644 -21.02 12.80 18.55
C LYS A 644 -20.95 14.32 18.26
N THR A 645 -20.94 15.16 19.30
CA THR A 645 -20.87 16.63 19.17
C THR A 645 -19.47 17.19 19.05
N ASP A 646 -18.45 16.34 19.27
CA ASP A 646 -17.06 16.75 19.17
C ASP A 646 -16.65 16.84 17.69
N GLN A 647 -15.60 17.60 17.39
CA GLN A 647 -14.96 17.66 16.09
C GLN A 647 -13.50 17.26 16.23
N ALA A 648 -13.02 16.44 15.31
CA ALA A 648 -11.62 16.09 15.25
C ALA A 648 -10.78 17.31 14.82
N GLU A 649 -9.67 17.53 15.53
CA GLU A 649 -8.81 18.71 15.35
C GLU A 649 -7.33 18.30 15.50
N GLN A 650 -6.48 18.90 14.68
CA GLN A 650 -5.03 18.86 14.81
C GLN A 650 -4.52 20.28 15.03
N ARG A 651 -3.64 20.46 16.00
CA ARG A 651 -2.89 21.71 16.21
C ARG A 651 -1.42 21.45 15.95
N LEU A 652 -0.86 22.19 15.03
CA LEU A 652 0.57 22.22 14.73
C LEU A 652 1.15 23.53 15.30
N PHE A 653 2.19 23.44 16.12
CA PHE A 653 3.01 24.55 16.55
C PHE A 653 4.34 24.46 15.79
N ASP A 654 4.60 25.42 14.94
CA ASP A 654 5.85 25.48 14.18
C ASP A 654 7.04 25.85 15.08
N VAL A 655 8.26 25.87 14.50
CA VAL A 655 9.51 26.17 15.23
C VAL A 655 9.54 27.56 15.88
N LYS A 656 8.64 28.46 15.52
CA LYS A 656 8.44 29.78 16.13
C LYS A 656 7.25 29.79 17.11
N ASN A 657 6.71 28.61 17.40
CA ASN A 657 5.52 28.41 18.22
C ASN A 657 4.27 29.10 17.63
N VAL A 658 4.18 29.21 16.31
CA VAL A 658 2.98 29.72 15.63
C VAL A 658 2.02 28.55 15.44
N GLN A 659 0.84 28.70 16.01
CA GLN A 659 -0.20 27.66 15.95
C GLN A 659 -0.92 27.67 14.60
N THR A 660 -1.06 26.51 13.99
CA THR A 660 -2.01 26.21 12.92
C THR A 660 -2.99 25.15 13.42
N THR A 661 -4.27 25.40 13.25
CA THR A 661 -5.34 24.48 13.65
C THR A 661 -6.08 24.01 12.43
N SER A 662 -6.09 22.69 12.19
CA SER A 662 -6.85 22.04 11.13
C SER A 662 -8.00 21.26 11.74
N ARG A 663 -9.22 21.40 11.20
CA ARG A 663 -10.43 20.68 11.62
C ARG A 663 -10.90 19.76 10.52
N PHE A 664 -11.38 18.60 10.95
CA PHE A 664 -11.77 17.52 10.07
C PHE A 664 -13.28 17.30 10.11
N ASP A 665 -13.81 16.76 9.02
CA ASP A 665 -15.14 16.15 9.02
C ASP A 665 -15.08 14.70 9.53
N GLY A 666 -16.24 14.04 9.59
CA GLY A 666 -16.35 12.67 10.08
C GLY A 666 -15.76 11.59 9.19
N LEU A 667 -15.30 11.94 7.99
CA LEU A 667 -14.51 11.08 7.08
C LEU A 667 -13.00 11.38 7.16
N GLY A 668 -12.59 12.30 8.07
CA GLY A 668 -11.18 12.64 8.26
C GLY A 668 -10.61 13.61 7.22
N ARG A 669 -11.47 14.30 6.44
CA ARG A 669 -11.05 15.28 5.45
C ARG A 669 -10.93 16.67 6.09
N VAL A 670 -9.89 17.42 5.74
CA VAL A 670 -9.70 18.81 6.23
C VAL A 670 -10.78 19.70 5.63
N ILE A 671 -11.58 20.33 6.47
CA ILE A 671 -12.65 21.26 6.06
C ILE A 671 -12.41 22.71 6.54
N TYR A 672 -11.44 22.92 7.39
CA TYR A 672 -11.13 24.23 7.95
C TYR A 672 -9.70 24.29 8.46
N GLU A 673 -8.99 25.41 8.20
CA GLU A 673 -7.73 25.74 8.85
C GLU A 673 -7.71 27.19 9.33
N ALA A 674 -7.02 27.41 10.44
CA ALA A 674 -6.73 28.74 10.95
C ALA A 674 -5.31 28.80 11.53
N ARG A 675 -4.64 29.92 11.33
CA ARG A 675 -3.27 30.15 11.80
C ARG A 675 -3.20 31.37 12.70
N ALA A 676 -2.36 31.31 13.73
CA ALA A 676 -2.13 32.42 14.64
C ALA A 676 -1.47 33.58 13.90
N ASP A 677 -1.92 34.82 14.21
CA ASP A 677 -1.42 36.06 13.61
C ASP A 677 -0.11 36.51 14.27
N ALA A 678 0.92 35.70 14.16
CA ALA A 678 2.18 35.90 14.88
C ALA A 678 2.90 37.22 14.55
N ASP A 679 2.62 37.81 13.40
CA ASP A 679 3.21 39.07 12.94
C ASP A 679 2.31 40.29 13.31
N ASN A 680 1.24 40.11 14.10
CA ASN A 680 0.38 41.20 14.51
C ASN A 680 1.17 42.25 15.31
N PRO A 681 1.11 43.53 14.94
CA PRO A 681 1.80 44.60 15.69
C PRO A 681 1.31 44.68 17.16
N ASP A 682 0.06 44.36 17.42
CA ASP A 682 -0.47 44.21 18.81
C ASP A 682 -0.09 42.83 19.36
N VAL A 683 0.84 42.81 20.31
CA VAL A 683 1.35 41.59 20.96
C VAL A 683 0.24 40.74 21.58
N HIS A 684 -0.83 41.36 22.08
CA HIS A 684 -1.97 40.64 22.68
C HIS A 684 -2.83 39.87 21.66
N ARG A 685 -2.71 40.19 20.38
CA ARG A 685 -3.45 39.58 19.27
C ARG A 685 -2.65 38.56 18.47
N ARG A 686 -1.39 38.31 18.78
CA ARG A 686 -0.53 37.37 18.09
C ARG A 686 -0.98 35.91 18.22
N LEU A 687 -1.83 35.59 19.17
CA LEU A 687 -2.46 34.29 19.34
C LEU A 687 -3.86 34.20 18.72
N ASP A 688 -4.40 35.31 18.17
CA ASP A 688 -5.68 35.30 17.49
C ASP A 688 -5.58 34.43 16.25
N LEU A 689 -6.43 33.41 16.14
CA LEU A 689 -6.47 32.51 14.98
C LEU A 689 -7.20 33.21 13.82
N ARG A 690 -6.53 33.31 12.70
CA ARG A 690 -7.09 33.77 11.41
C ARG A 690 -7.34 32.58 10.51
N GLN A 691 -8.57 32.44 10.04
CA GLN A 691 -8.90 31.38 9.07
C GLN A 691 -8.05 31.56 7.81
N THR A 692 -7.41 30.47 7.38
CA THR A 692 -6.54 30.42 6.19
C THR A 692 -7.11 29.55 5.11
N TYR A 693 -7.99 28.60 5.46
CA TYR A 693 -8.51 27.60 4.53
C TYR A 693 -9.91 27.13 4.94
N GLU A 694 -10.69 26.77 3.91
CA GLU A 694 -11.95 26.02 4.08
C GLU A 694 -12.23 25.19 2.81
N ALA A 695 -12.85 24.02 2.95
CA ALA A 695 -13.21 23.14 1.85
C ALA A 695 -14.59 22.52 2.03
N ALA A 696 -15.26 22.27 0.92
CA ALA A 696 -16.48 21.49 0.83
C ALA A 696 -16.30 20.30 -0.12
N TYR A 697 -16.99 19.21 0.21
CA TYR A 697 -16.93 17.96 -0.56
C TYR A 697 -18.34 17.58 -1.00
N ASP A 698 -18.43 16.76 -2.02
CA ASP A 698 -19.71 16.17 -2.45
C ASP A 698 -19.97 14.80 -1.79
N ALA A 699 -21.05 14.14 -2.19
CA ALA A 699 -21.42 12.82 -1.71
C ALA A 699 -20.56 11.67 -2.27
N TRP A 700 -19.70 11.95 -3.26
CA TRP A 700 -18.72 11.00 -3.81
C TRP A 700 -17.43 10.98 -2.99
N GLY A 701 -17.21 12.05 -2.23
CA GLY A 701 -15.98 12.28 -1.49
C GLY A 701 -15.04 13.27 -2.16
N ASP A 702 -15.43 13.81 -3.30
CA ASP A 702 -14.63 14.73 -4.09
C ASP A 702 -14.74 16.15 -3.56
N LYS A 703 -13.63 16.88 -3.60
CA LYS A 703 -13.59 18.28 -3.18
C LYS A 703 -14.19 19.17 -4.27
N VAL A 704 -15.34 19.80 -3.98
CA VAL A 704 -16.04 20.66 -4.95
C VAL A 704 -15.75 22.14 -4.77
N GLU A 705 -15.29 22.54 -3.59
CA GLU A 705 -14.93 23.93 -3.27
C GLU A 705 -13.73 23.97 -2.34
N GLU A 706 -12.83 24.91 -2.61
CA GLU A 706 -11.68 25.18 -1.77
C GLU A 706 -11.46 26.69 -1.71
N THR A 707 -11.43 27.26 -0.52
CA THR A 707 -11.18 28.67 -0.29
C THR A 707 -9.92 28.86 0.53
N SER A 708 -8.92 29.50 -0.04
CA SER A 708 -7.79 30.06 0.71
C SER A 708 -8.10 31.50 1.10
N TYR A 709 -7.75 31.85 2.32
CA TYR A 709 -7.98 33.19 2.86
C TYR A 709 -6.65 33.92 3.02
N ASP A 710 -6.56 35.08 2.36
CA ASP A 710 -5.49 36.04 2.56
C ASP A 710 -5.96 37.18 3.48
N TRP A 711 -5.08 37.71 4.29
CA TRP A 711 -5.38 38.76 5.25
C TRP A 711 -4.52 40.00 4.98
N LEU A 712 -5.18 41.09 4.56
CA LEU A 712 -4.57 42.40 4.49
C LEU A 712 -5.05 43.21 5.69
N ASP A 713 -4.17 43.40 6.69
CA ASP A 713 -4.53 43.94 8.01
C ASP A 713 -5.69 43.16 8.68
N GLN A 714 -6.86 43.77 8.79
CA GLN A 714 -8.07 43.18 9.36
C GLN A 714 -9.06 42.73 8.27
N GLN A 715 -8.74 42.89 6.99
CA GLN A 715 -9.62 42.49 5.89
C GLN A 715 -9.30 41.08 5.43
N LYS A 716 -10.27 40.20 5.54
CA LYS A 716 -10.24 38.84 5.02
C LYS A 716 -10.59 38.85 3.53
N ARG A 717 -9.72 38.33 2.68
CA ARG A 717 -9.94 38.15 1.25
C ARG A 717 -10.03 36.65 0.95
N ALA A 718 -11.15 36.25 0.36
CA ALA A 718 -11.36 34.87 -0.08
C ALA A 718 -10.83 34.68 -1.50
N LEU A 719 -10.13 33.59 -1.72
CA LEU A 719 -9.65 33.11 -3.00
C LEU A 719 -10.20 31.70 -3.17
N THR A 720 -11.33 31.59 -3.90
CA THR A 720 -12.08 30.34 -4.00
C THR A 720 -11.84 29.67 -5.35
N ASN A 721 -11.50 28.40 -5.31
CA ASN A 721 -11.50 27.49 -6.45
C ASN A 721 -12.74 26.58 -6.35
N TYR A 722 -13.40 26.38 -7.50
CA TYR A 722 -14.48 25.40 -7.66
C TYR A 722 -14.01 24.27 -8.57
N PHE A 723 -14.39 23.04 -8.22
CA PHE A 723 -13.99 21.82 -8.94
C PHE A 723 -15.24 21.10 -9.46
N GLU A 724 -15.17 20.59 -10.67
CA GLU A 724 -16.18 19.73 -11.26
C GLU A 724 -15.53 18.41 -11.71
N TYR A 725 -16.30 17.34 -11.68
CA TYR A 725 -15.86 15.99 -12.03
C TYR A 725 -16.71 15.43 -13.17
N ASP A 726 -16.13 14.56 -13.97
CA ASP A 726 -16.79 13.94 -15.10
C ASP A 726 -17.48 12.61 -14.70
N ASP A 727 -18.13 11.97 -15.69
CA ASP A 727 -18.82 10.70 -15.49
C ASP A 727 -17.87 9.50 -15.27
N TRP A 728 -16.56 9.71 -15.31
CA TRP A 728 -15.50 8.73 -15.01
C TRP A 728 -14.85 8.95 -13.64
N ASP A 729 -15.39 9.90 -12.84
CA ASP A 729 -14.87 10.25 -11.52
C ASP A 729 -13.50 10.96 -11.60
N GLN A 730 -13.26 11.69 -12.72
CA GLN A 730 -12.03 12.45 -12.92
C GLN A 730 -12.33 13.95 -12.84
N GLN A 731 -11.40 14.71 -12.25
CA GLN A 731 -11.55 16.16 -12.20
C GLN A 731 -11.62 16.73 -13.63
N LEU A 732 -12.77 17.32 -13.96
CA LEU A 732 -13.05 17.90 -15.27
C LEU A 732 -12.62 19.36 -15.36
N SER A 733 -12.91 20.15 -14.31
CA SER A 733 -12.65 21.58 -14.36
C SER A 733 -12.24 22.16 -13.01
N VAL A 734 -11.47 23.27 -13.11
CA VAL A 734 -11.15 24.13 -11.95
C VAL A 734 -11.46 25.57 -12.36
N THR A 735 -12.39 26.22 -11.63
CA THR A 735 -12.66 27.64 -11.78
C THR A 735 -11.94 28.41 -10.68
N GLY A 736 -10.99 29.25 -11.07
CA GLY A 736 -10.17 30.04 -10.15
C GLY A 736 -10.91 31.27 -9.56
N PRO A 737 -10.26 31.97 -8.59
CA PRO A 737 -10.83 33.14 -7.93
C PRO A 737 -11.08 34.33 -8.88
N ASP A 738 -10.45 34.33 -10.05
CA ASP A 738 -10.66 35.31 -11.12
C ASP A 738 -11.81 34.95 -12.04
N GLY A 739 -12.46 33.81 -11.80
CA GLY A 739 -13.56 33.27 -12.60
C GLY A 739 -13.08 32.62 -13.91
N VAL A 740 -11.77 32.46 -14.10
CA VAL A 740 -11.22 31.72 -15.24
C VAL A 740 -11.34 30.22 -14.95
N THR A 741 -11.87 29.46 -15.91
CA THR A 741 -12.03 27.99 -15.78
C THR A 741 -10.99 27.28 -16.63
N THR A 742 -10.18 26.43 -16.03
CA THR A 742 -9.34 25.48 -16.75
C THR A 742 -10.07 24.13 -16.80
N ILE A 743 -10.25 23.60 -18.02
CA ILE A 743 -10.91 22.33 -18.27
C ILE A 743 -9.85 21.32 -18.72
N GLU A 744 -9.86 20.15 -18.08
CA GLU A 744 -9.01 19.00 -18.42
C GLU A 744 -9.89 17.77 -18.52
N GLN A 745 -10.27 17.40 -19.72
CA GLN A 745 -11.13 16.25 -20.02
C GLN A 745 -10.29 15.07 -20.46
N THR A 746 -10.39 13.94 -19.80
CA THR A 746 -9.84 12.66 -20.27
C THR A 746 -10.97 11.76 -20.76
N ASP A 747 -10.99 11.47 -22.06
CA ASP A 747 -11.89 10.49 -22.66
C ASP A 747 -11.22 9.13 -22.69
N PRO A 748 -11.54 8.20 -21.77
CA PRO A 748 -10.91 6.88 -21.72
C PRO A 748 -11.36 5.96 -22.86
N VAL A 749 -12.48 6.25 -23.53
CA VAL A 749 -12.94 5.49 -24.69
C VAL A 749 -12.06 5.78 -25.90
N GLY A 750 -11.74 7.06 -26.13
CA GLY A 750 -10.94 7.50 -27.26
C GLY A 750 -11.59 7.24 -28.61
N THR A 751 -10.78 7.03 -29.62
CA THR A 751 -11.22 6.68 -30.98
C THR A 751 -10.43 5.49 -31.50
N GLN A 752 -10.92 4.83 -32.56
CA GLN A 752 -10.15 3.77 -33.23
C GLN A 752 -8.79 4.27 -33.76
N ALA A 753 -8.66 5.55 -34.07
CA ALA A 753 -7.40 6.15 -34.53
C ALA A 753 -6.43 6.48 -33.41
N SER A 754 -6.93 6.84 -32.22
CA SER A 754 -6.07 7.12 -31.05
C SER A 754 -5.49 5.83 -30.46
N ASN A 755 -6.25 4.74 -30.53
CA ASN A 755 -5.92 3.45 -29.90
C ASN A 755 -5.53 3.57 -28.40
N GLY A 756 -6.11 4.56 -27.74
CA GLY A 756 -5.88 4.89 -26.33
C GLY A 756 -6.73 6.09 -25.91
N PRO A 757 -6.59 6.55 -24.66
CA PRO A 757 -7.31 7.70 -24.16
C PRO A 757 -6.98 8.99 -24.92
N ILE A 758 -7.92 9.93 -24.88
CA ILE A 758 -7.71 11.28 -25.42
C ILE A 758 -7.87 12.28 -24.28
N GLN A 759 -6.84 13.08 -24.08
CA GLN A 759 -6.86 14.21 -23.16
C GLN A 759 -7.08 15.51 -23.92
N ARG A 760 -8.00 16.33 -23.43
CA ARG A 760 -8.30 17.66 -23.96
C ARG A 760 -8.17 18.68 -22.85
N ARG A 761 -7.51 19.79 -23.16
CA ARG A 761 -7.34 20.89 -22.21
C ARG A 761 -7.63 22.21 -22.90
N TRP A 762 -8.35 23.09 -22.20
CA TRP A 762 -8.52 24.49 -22.59
C TRP A 762 -8.85 25.36 -21.38
N THR A 763 -8.76 26.66 -21.57
CA THR A 763 -9.09 27.64 -20.55
C THR A 763 -10.23 28.53 -21.08
N GLU A 764 -11.24 28.80 -20.26
CA GLU A 764 -12.36 29.67 -20.57
C GLU A 764 -12.30 30.94 -19.70
N SER A 765 -12.57 32.09 -20.33
CA SER A 765 -12.69 33.35 -19.59
C SER A 765 -13.96 33.34 -18.71
N ASN A 766 -13.98 34.21 -17.70
CA ASN A 766 -15.11 34.34 -16.74
C ASN A 766 -16.46 34.60 -17.42
N ASP A 767 -16.51 35.21 -18.59
CA ASP A 767 -17.72 35.45 -19.34
C ASP A 767 -18.07 34.32 -20.33
N GLY A 768 -17.24 33.28 -20.41
CA GLY A 768 -17.38 32.14 -21.32
C GLY A 768 -17.22 32.47 -22.82
N LEU A 769 -16.81 33.69 -23.14
CA LEU A 769 -16.75 34.16 -24.53
C LEU A 769 -15.42 33.90 -25.21
N GLN A 770 -14.35 33.72 -24.43
CA GLN A 770 -13.01 33.48 -24.95
C GLN A 770 -12.44 32.16 -24.44
N THR A 771 -11.81 31.44 -25.35
CA THR A 771 -11.07 30.23 -25.05
C THR A 771 -9.61 30.39 -25.41
N SER A 772 -8.74 29.77 -24.63
CA SER A 772 -7.29 29.76 -24.88
C SER A 772 -6.68 28.42 -24.49
N GLU A 773 -5.40 28.24 -24.84
CA GLU A 773 -4.64 27.02 -24.52
C GLU A 773 -5.27 25.71 -25.00
N VAL A 774 -6.07 25.78 -26.05
CA VAL A 774 -6.79 24.59 -26.57
C VAL A 774 -5.80 23.56 -27.08
N SER A 775 -5.80 22.40 -26.47
CA SER A 775 -4.91 21.30 -26.81
C SER A 775 -5.62 19.95 -26.73
N GLU A 776 -5.18 19.02 -27.56
CA GLU A 776 -5.61 17.61 -27.55
C GLU A 776 -4.39 16.71 -27.60
N THR A 777 -4.33 15.72 -26.70
CA THR A 777 -3.24 14.73 -26.61
C THR A 777 -3.82 13.33 -26.68
N TRP A 778 -3.34 12.52 -27.60
CA TRP A 778 -3.68 11.10 -27.72
C TRP A 778 -2.62 10.29 -26.97
N LEU A 779 -3.05 9.42 -26.09
CA LEU A 779 -2.15 8.54 -25.31
C LEU A 779 -2.10 7.13 -25.92
N ASN A 780 -1.00 6.43 -25.66
CA ASN A 780 -0.89 4.99 -25.95
C ASN A 780 -1.18 4.16 -24.68
N LEU A 781 -0.94 2.85 -24.76
CA LEU A 781 -1.14 1.93 -23.63
C LEU A 781 -0.03 1.99 -22.56
N PHE A 782 0.96 2.88 -22.73
CA PHE A 782 1.93 3.25 -21.70
C PHE A 782 1.58 4.57 -21.03
N ASP A 783 0.39 5.13 -21.31
CA ASP A 783 -0.05 6.47 -20.90
C ASP A 783 0.83 7.61 -21.44
N GLU A 784 1.58 7.34 -22.52
CA GLU A 784 2.49 8.28 -23.15
C GLU A 784 1.85 8.91 -24.39
N PRO A 785 2.10 10.22 -24.65
CA PRO A 785 1.52 10.95 -25.79
C PRO A 785 2.00 10.40 -27.12
N THR A 786 1.08 9.97 -27.99
CA THR A 786 1.40 9.59 -29.39
C THR A 786 1.24 10.76 -30.34
N ARG A 787 0.33 11.65 -30.04
CA ARG A 787 0.03 12.86 -30.81
C ARG A 787 -0.41 13.98 -29.85
N SER A 788 0.16 15.16 -30.01
CA SER A 788 -0.27 16.36 -29.29
C SER A 788 -0.48 17.49 -30.29
N VAL A 789 -1.62 18.17 -30.20
CA VAL A 789 -1.95 19.33 -31.03
C VAL A 789 -2.33 20.51 -30.16
N ARG A 790 -2.02 21.73 -30.67
CA ARG A 790 -2.58 22.98 -30.16
C ARG A 790 -3.43 23.59 -31.24
N LEU A 791 -4.59 24.13 -30.84
CA LEU A 791 -5.56 24.77 -31.71
C LEU A 791 -5.65 26.26 -31.35
N ASP A 792 -6.10 27.05 -32.27
CA ASP A 792 -6.32 28.52 -32.06
C ASP A 792 -7.68 28.84 -31.45
N ARG A 793 -8.59 27.83 -31.44
CA ARG A 793 -9.96 27.92 -30.93
C ARG A 793 -10.47 26.55 -30.52
N LEU A 794 -11.54 26.51 -29.74
CA LEU A 794 -12.21 25.29 -29.32
C LEU A 794 -13.04 24.68 -30.48
N ASP A 795 -12.33 24.08 -31.44
CA ASP A 795 -12.86 23.34 -32.56
C ASP A 795 -11.90 22.22 -32.93
N TRP A 796 -12.19 21.01 -32.46
CA TRP A 796 -11.35 19.82 -32.62
C TRP A 796 -11.14 19.38 -34.06
N LEU A 797 -11.91 19.96 -35.01
CA LEU A 797 -11.77 19.74 -36.45
C LEU A 797 -10.96 20.83 -37.16
N SER A 798 -10.54 21.89 -36.45
CA SER A 798 -9.74 22.96 -37.04
C SER A 798 -8.31 22.51 -37.32
N GLU A 799 -7.63 23.21 -38.22
CA GLU A 799 -6.22 22.95 -38.50
C GLU A 799 -5.36 23.31 -37.28
N PRO A 800 -4.44 22.44 -36.89
CA PRO A 800 -3.61 22.69 -35.72
C PRO A 800 -2.63 23.83 -35.94
N VAL A 801 -2.46 24.66 -34.92
CA VAL A 801 -1.39 25.69 -34.87
C VAL A 801 -0.03 25.05 -34.59
N SER A 802 -0.03 23.97 -33.79
CA SER A 802 1.15 23.17 -33.48
C SER A 802 0.79 21.69 -33.43
N LEU A 803 1.68 20.85 -33.92
CA LEU A 803 1.53 19.39 -33.94
C LEU A 803 2.85 18.74 -33.52
N SER A 804 2.76 17.79 -32.58
CA SER A 804 3.85 16.88 -32.23
C SER A 804 3.37 15.44 -32.32
N ARG A 805 4.23 14.54 -32.76
CA ARG A 805 4.00 13.09 -32.82
C ARG A 805 5.16 12.37 -32.20
N TYR A 806 4.87 11.32 -31.45
CA TYR A 806 5.84 10.60 -30.64
C TYR A 806 5.79 9.13 -30.97
N GLN A 807 6.96 8.48 -30.92
CA GLN A 807 7.12 7.04 -31.21
C GLN A 807 7.95 6.44 -30.08
N TYR A 808 7.54 5.27 -29.63
CA TYR A 808 8.06 4.62 -28.44
C TYR A 808 8.57 3.22 -28.75
N ASP A 809 9.54 2.75 -27.99
CA ASP A 809 9.99 1.36 -28.02
C ASP A 809 9.04 0.46 -27.18
N GLY A 810 9.40 -0.82 -27.07
CA GLY A 810 8.59 -1.81 -26.38
C GLY A 810 8.57 -1.68 -24.84
N LEU A 811 9.31 -0.73 -24.26
CA LEU A 811 9.23 -0.39 -22.83
C LEU A 811 8.56 0.97 -22.58
N GLY A 812 8.01 1.61 -23.64
CA GLY A 812 7.38 2.92 -23.51
C GLY A 812 8.38 4.09 -23.50
N ARG A 813 9.66 3.87 -23.90
CA ARG A 813 10.64 4.95 -23.95
C ARG A 813 10.53 5.69 -25.28
N LEU A 814 10.57 7.03 -25.22
CA LEU A 814 10.47 7.90 -26.40
C LEU A 814 11.69 7.73 -27.31
N VAL A 815 11.52 7.15 -28.48
CA VAL A 815 12.61 6.97 -29.46
C VAL A 815 12.62 8.03 -30.55
N LYS A 816 11.47 8.66 -30.83
CA LYS A 816 11.40 9.73 -31.80
C LYS A 816 10.27 10.70 -31.52
N GLU A 817 10.59 11.98 -31.62
CA GLU A 817 9.63 13.08 -31.64
C GLU A 817 9.68 13.74 -33.01
N VAL A 818 8.51 14.05 -33.58
CA VAL A 818 8.36 14.85 -34.79
C VAL A 818 7.47 16.05 -34.46
N SER A 819 8.04 17.22 -34.40
CA SER A 819 7.35 18.47 -34.10
C SER A 819 7.25 19.38 -35.32
N GLY A 820 6.14 20.12 -35.42
CA GLY A 820 5.82 21.04 -36.50
C GLY A 820 4.73 20.54 -37.44
N LEU A 821 4.18 21.48 -38.22
CA LEU A 821 3.19 21.15 -39.24
C LEU A 821 3.83 20.41 -40.43
N PRO A 822 3.07 19.65 -41.24
CA PRO A 822 3.61 18.79 -42.31
C PRO A 822 4.59 19.47 -43.27
N THR A 823 4.54 20.80 -43.45
CA THR A 823 5.45 21.58 -44.33
C THR A 823 6.75 21.98 -43.65
N ARG A 824 6.88 21.82 -42.32
CA ARG A 824 8.00 22.28 -41.51
C ARG A 824 8.35 21.34 -40.37
N GLU A 825 8.24 20.03 -40.60
CA GLU A 825 8.54 19.05 -39.61
C GLU A 825 10.00 19.04 -39.18
N ARG A 826 10.22 18.86 -37.86
CA ARG A 826 11.52 18.70 -37.23
C ARG A 826 11.49 17.41 -36.44
N SER A 827 12.52 16.58 -36.60
CA SER A 827 12.58 15.29 -35.92
C SER A 827 13.76 15.24 -34.96
N THR A 828 13.52 14.81 -33.76
CA THR A 828 14.52 14.43 -32.76
C THR A 828 14.42 12.94 -32.49
N THR A 829 15.56 12.22 -32.42
CA THR A 829 15.56 10.80 -32.00
C THR A 829 16.39 10.58 -30.77
N TYR A 830 16.06 9.55 -30.00
CA TYR A 830 16.66 9.23 -28.73
C TYR A 830 17.18 7.81 -28.72
N GLY A 831 18.32 7.57 -28.08
CA GLY A 831 18.88 6.26 -27.83
C GLY A 831 19.17 6.09 -26.35
N TYR A 832 18.96 4.89 -25.84
CA TYR A 832 19.02 4.58 -24.41
C TYR A 832 20.06 3.50 -24.14
N ASP A 833 20.56 3.45 -22.92
CA ASP A 833 21.28 2.31 -22.39
C ASP A 833 20.32 1.33 -21.65
N VAL A 834 20.91 0.34 -21.00
CA VAL A 834 20.18 -0.71 -20.26
C VAL A 834 19.53 -0.21 -18.96
N PHE A 835 19.92 0.96 -18.48
CA PHE A 835 19.38 1.62 -17.28
C PHE A 835 18.42 2.74 -17.63
N ASP A 836 17.88 2.77 -18.85
CA ASP A 836 16.93 3.77 -19.38
C ASP A 836 17.48 5.20 -19.47
N ARG A 837 18.82 5.36 -19.41
CA ARG A 837 19.47 6.68 -19.51
C ARG A 837 19.72 7.03 -20.98
N VAL A 838 19.47 8.31 -21.34
CA VAL A 838 19.64 8.80 -22.71
C VAL A 838 21.10 8.88 -23.10
N THR A 839 21.56 8.00 -23.99
CA THR A 839 22.94 7.98 -24.49
C THR A 839 23.17 8.83 -25.73
N ALA A 840 22.13 9.05 -26.52
CA ALA A 840 22.22 9.85 -27.76
C ALA A 840 20.91 10.57 -28.07
N ASN A 841 21.02 11.84 -28.52
CA ASN A 841 19.92 12.60 -29.10
C ASN A 841 20.36 13.09 -30.48
N THR A 842 19.65 12.70 -31.54
CA THR A 842 19.87 13.30 -32.87
C THR A 842 18.91 14.46 -33.05
N LEU A 843 19.43 15.65 -33.17
CA LEU A 843 18.67 16.90 -33.35
C LEU A 843 18.20 17.10 -34.80
N PRO A 844 17.24 18.01 -35.06
CA PRO A 844 16.67 18.23 -36.40
C PRO A 844 17.69 18.71 -37.45
N ASP A 845 18.80 19.28 -37.03
CA ASP A 845 19.89 19.72 -37.92
C ASP A 845 20.92 18.61 -38.22
N GLY A 846 20.68 17.41 -37.67
CA GLY A 846 21.55 16.23 -37.80
C GLY A 846 22.70 16.21 -36.79
N ALA A 847 22.78 17.16 -35.86
CA ALA A 847 23.73 17.10 -34.76
C ALA A 847 23.33 15.96 -33.77
N VAL A 848 24.32 15.18 -33.34
CA VAL A 848 24.10 14.11 -32.36
C VAL A 848 24.76 14.49 -31.05
N VAL A 849 23.93 14.70 -30.03
CA VAL A 849 24.38 14.88 -28.65
C VAL A 849 24.55 13.50 -28.03
N ARG A 850 25.75 13.19 -27.59
CA ARG A 850 26.05 11.91 -26.93
C ARG A 850 26.37 12.09 -25.47
N ARG A 851 25.97 11.11 -24.65
CA ARG A 851 26.24 11.05 -23.21
C ARG A 851 26.88 9.71 -22.86
N ARG A 852 27.75 9.75 -21.86
CA ARG A 852 28.25 8.55 -21.16
C ARG A 852 28.08 8.83 -19.69
N TYR A 853 27.76 7.78 -18.97
CA TYR A 853 27.44 7.85 -17.55
C TYR A 853 28.55 7.25 -16.69
N ALA A 854 28.54 7.55 -15.41
CA ALA A 854 29.46 6.99 -14.44
C ALA A 854 29.34 5.44 -14.40
N PRO A 855 30.45 4.71 -14.47
CA PRO A 855 30.40 3.24 -14.59
C PRO A 855 30.02 2.51 -13.32
N HIS A 856 30.11 3.19 -12.16
CA HIS A 856 29.81 2.59 -10.85
C HIS A 856 28.34 2.70 -10.42
N SER A 857 27.52 3.39 -11.20
CA SER A 857 26.13 3.67 -10.86
C SER A 857 25.17 3.44 -12.04
N GLY A 858 23.99 2.92 -11.78
CA GLY A 858 22.87 2.84 -12.73
C GLY A 858 22.11 4.18 -12.85
N GLU A 859 22.38 5.15 -11.97
CA GLU A 859 21.71 6.43 -11.89
C GLU A 859 22.13 7.39 -13.03
N ASP A 860 21.38 8.48 -13.24
CA ASP A 860 21.64 9.47 -14.26
C ASP A 860 22.82 10.40 -13.85
N LEU A 861 24.04 9.86 -13.84
CA LEU A 861 25.28 10.54 -13.52
C LEU A 861 26.11 10.75 -14.80
N PRO A 862 25.89 11.83 -15.57
CA PRO A 862 26.56 12.05 -16.84
C PRO A 862 28.05 12.36 -16.64
N ALA A 863 28.92 11.41 -17.01
CA ALA A 863 30.36 11.58 -16.91
C ALA A 863 30.99 12.27 -18.13
N TRP A 864 30.31 12.25 -19.28
CA TRP A 864 30.79 12.88 -20.50
C TRP A 864 29.62 13.27 -21.40
N ILE A 865 29.72 14.46 -21.99
CA ILE A 865 28.79 14.97 -23.00
C ILE A 865 29.57 15.54 -24.19
N GLY A 866 29.16 15.19 -25.39
CA GLY A 866 29.75 15.67 -26.63
C GLY A 866 28.72 15.82 -27.73
N VAL A 867 29.11 16.51 -28.81
CA VAL A 867 28.29 16.73 -30.01
C VAL A 867 29.06 16.32 -31.25
N ASP A 868 28.46 15.45 -32.05
CA ASP A 868 28.90 15.07 -33.39
C ASP A 868 28.07 15.85 -34.42
N HIS A 869 28.69 16.66 -35.23
CA HIS A 869 28.01 17.42 -36.31
C HIS A 869 28.92 17.58 -37.54
N ASN A 870 28.40 17.25 -38.73
CA ASN A 870 29.13 17.36 -40.01
C ASN A 870 30.53 16.72 -40.01
N GLY A 871 30.61 15.50 -39.36
CA GLY A 871 31.87 14.75 -39.29
C GLY A 871 32.91 15.30 -38.29
N LYS A 872 32.50 16.29 -37.47
CA LYS A 872 33.31 16.84 -36.39
C LYS A 872 32.72 16.47 -35.06
N SER A 873 33.55 16.01 -34.14
CA SER A 873 33.22 15.72 -32.74
C SER A 873 33.75 16.81 -31.83
N SER A 874 32.93 17.29 -30.94
CA SER A 874 33.28 18.29 -29.93
C SER A 874 32.85 17.85 -28.56
N VAL A 875 33.78 17.81 -27.61
CA VAL A 875 33.46 17.57 -26.19
C VAL A 875 32.94 18.86 -25.58
N LEU A 876 31.75 18.78 -24.99
CA LEU A 876 31.12 19.91 -24.29
C LEU A 876 31.49 19.92 -22.81
N GLY A 877 31.54 18.75 -22.18
CA GLY A 877 31.84 18.60 -20.77
C GLY A 877 32.23 17.21 -20.36
N GLU A 878 32.98 17.12 -19.29
CA GLU A 878 33.30 15.85 -18.60
C GLU A 878 33.14 16.04 -17.10
N GLN A 879 32.69 14.99 -16.41
CA GLN A 879 32.58 14.96 -14.97
C GLN A 879 33.15 13.64 -14.44
N LYS A 880 33.72 13.69 -13.23
CA LYS A 880 34.08 12.50 -12.48
C LYS A 880 33.36 12.54 -11.15
N PHE A 881 32.92 11.39 -10.73
CA PHE A 881 32.21 11.20 -9.48
C PHE A 881 33.07 10.38 -8.52
N ASP A 882 32.91 10.62 -7.22
CA ASP A 882 33.42 9.74 -6.19
C ASP A 882 32.44 8.58 -5.91
N GLY A 883 32.80 7.68 -4.98
CA GLY A 883 31.98 6.53 -4.65
C GLY A 883 30.71 6.83 -3.85
N LEU A 884 30.44 8.10 -3.56
CA LEU A 884 29.19 8.60 -2.98
C LEU A 884 28.39 9.47 -3.98
N ASP A 885 28.67 9.33 -5.28
CA ASP A 885 27.98 10.03 -6.37
C ASP A 885 28.21 11.56 -6.41
N ARG A 886 29.22 12.08 -5.68
CA ARG A 886 29.51 13.52 -5.66
C ARG A 886 30.51 13.87 -6.78
N ILE A 887 30.33 15.04 -7.42
CA ILE A 887 31.21 15.49 -8.51
C ILE A 887 32.57 15.91 -7.94
N VAL A 888 33.67 15.20 -8.25
CA VAL A 888 35.03 15.56 -7.85
C VAL A 888 35.80 16.34 -8.91
N THR A 889 35.41 16.22 -10.18
CA THR A 889 36.00 16.96 -11.28
C THR A 889 34.93 17.37 -12.30
N SER A 890 34.97 18.60 -12.77
CA SER A 890 34.10 19.07 -13.85
C SER A 890 34.92 19.86 -14.85
N ILE A 891 34.87 19.44 -16.14
CA ILE A 891 35.58 20.07 -17.26
C ILE A 891 34.56 20.63 -18.25
N THR A 892 34.58 21.90 -18.53
CA THR A 892 33.70 22.55 -19.51
C THR A 892 34.52 23.43 -20.44
N GLY A 893 34.45 23.17 -21.74
CA GLY A 893 35.24 23.89 -22.74
C GLY A 893 36.75 23.87 -22.46
N GLY A 894 37.27 22.72 -21.96
CA GLY A 894 38.66 22.50 -21.59
C GLY A 894 39.08 23.19 -20.29
N ARG A 895 38.16 23.77 -19.54
CA ARG A 895 38.40 24.38 -18.24
C ARG A 895 38.02 23.45 -17.12
N GLU A 896 39.00 23.00 -16.37
CA GLU A 896 38.85 22.05 -15.28
C GLU A 896 38.59 22.74 -13.95
N ARG A 897 37.63 22.19 -13.20
CA ARG A 897 37.36 22.47 -11.78
C ARG A 897 37.53 21.20 -11.00
N GLU A 898 38.24 21.26 -9.89
CA GLU A 898 38.37 20.18 -8.94
C GLU A 898 37.56 20.51 -7.69
N LEU A 899 36.76 19.54 -7.19
CA LEU A 899 35.96 19.69 -5.99
C LEU A 899 36.43 18.67 -4.98
N SER A 900 36.55 19.08 -3.72
CA SER A 900 36.85 18.14 -2.61
C SER A 900 35.82 18.29 -1.50
N TYR A 901 35.57 17.20 -0.80
CA TYR A 901 34.52 17.07 0.19
C TYR A 901 35.09 16.66 1.53
N THR A 902 34.43 16.98 2.63
CA THR A 902 34.53 16.24 3.87
C THR A 902 33.76 14.93 3.77
N SER A 903 34.04 13.95 4.63
CA SER A 903 33.49 12.59 4.51
C SER A 903 31.96 12.56 4.50
N ASP A 904 31.33 13.46 5.25
CA ASP A 904 29.90 13.33 5.60
C ASP A 904 28.99 14.36 4.89
N LEU A 905 29.57 15.33 4.17
CA LEU A 905 28.79 16.38 3.51
C LEU A 905 28.65 16.14 2.00
N MET A 906 27.48 16.37 1.48
CA MET A 906 27.20 16.37 0.04
C MET A 906 27.71 17.64 -0.67
N GLN A 907 27.99 18.69 0.10
CA GLN A 907 28.49 19.98 -0.41
C GLN A 907 30.03 20.04 -0.45
N PRO A 908 30.64 20.63 -1.50
CA PRO A 908 32.10 20.68 -1.66
C PRO A 908 32.75 21.62 -0.64
N LYS A 909 33.69 21.08 0.11
CA LYS A 909 34.52 21.85 1.05
C LYS A 909 35.42 22.85 0.32
N THR A 910 36.01 22.43 -0.80
CA THR A 910 36.85 23.32 -1.62
C THR A 910 36.54 23.17 -3.10
N VAL A 911 36.68 24.27 -3.85
CA VAL A 911 36.58 24.29 -5.31
C VAL A 911 37.83 24.98 -5.87
N LYS A 912 38.62 24.21 -6.61
CA LYS A 912 39.78 24.75 -7.34
C LYS A 912 39.35 25.10 -8.76
N LEU A 913 39.47 26.34 -9.11
CA LEU A 913 39.09 26.89 -10.42
C LEU A 913 40.17 26.62 -11.50
N PRO A 914 39.83 26.71 -12.82
CA PRO A 914 40.77 26.53 -13.91
C PRO A 914 41.95 27.49 -13.88
N SER A 915 41.83 28.60 -13.18
CA SER A 915 42.94 29.55 -12.93
C SER A 915 43.95 29.09 -11.89
N GLY A 916 43.74 27.93 -11.27
CA GLY A 916 44.48 27.44 -10.10
C GLY A 916 44.06 28.09 -8.79
N ARG A 917 43.10 29.01 -8.82
CA ARG A 917 42.57 29.67 -7.63
C ARG A 917 41.65 28.73 -6.87
N GLN A 918 41.85 28.63 -5.55
CA GLN A 918 41.02 27.85 -4.66
C GLN A 918 39.94 28.72 -4.00
N ILE A 919 38.78 28.14 -3.79
CA ILE A 919 37.70 28.73 -3.01
C ILE A 919 37.37 27.72 -1.95
N ASP A 920 37.41 28.11 -0.69
CA ASP A 920 37.04 27.33 0.44
C ASP A 920 35.64 27.75 0.90
N TYR A 921 34.82 26.77 1.24
CA TYR A 921 33.46 26.92 1.74
C TYR A 921 33.36 26.39 3.17
N ASP A 922 32.72 27.14 4.02
CA ASP A 922 32.33 26.70 5.35
C ASP A 922 30.82 26.59 5.39
N TYR A 923 30.35 25.43 5.69
CA TYR A 923 28.91 25.13 5.84
C TYR A 923 28.58 24.93 7.32
N LEU A 924 27.35 25.23 7.62
CA LEU A 924 26.70 24.86 8.86
C LEU A 924 25.48 24.01 8.48
N PRO A 925 25.59 22.68 8.57
CA PRO A 925 24.55 21.76 8.11
C PRO A 925 23.16 22.09 8.66
N GLU A 926 23.07 22.60 9.89
CA GLU A 926 21.82 22.97 10.53
C GLU A 926 21.10 24.16 9.87
N LEU A 927 21.81 24.93 9.05
CA LEU A 927 21.23 26.04 8.27
C LEU A 927 20.96 25.66 6.80
N GLY A 928 21.18 24.41 6.42
CA GLY A 928 20.96 23.89 5.08
C GLY A 928 22.22 23.90 4.22
N ASP A 929 22.02 23.83 2.89
CA ASP A 929 23.05 23.60 1.89
C ASP A 929 23.84 24.84 1.50
N GLU A 930 23.41 26.02 1.93
CA GLU A 930 24.05 27.27 1.57
C GLU A 930 25.32 27.52 2.39
N PRO A 931 26.43 27.95 1.79
CA PRO A 931 27.65 28.19 2.50
C PRO A 931 27.52 29.39 3.43
N LEU A 932 27.85 29.18 4.71
CA LEU A 932 27.92 30.27 5.70
C LEU A 932 29.02 31.29 5.32
N LYS A 933 30.12 30.79 4.78
CA LYS A 933 31.27 31.60 4.40
C LYS A 933 31.95 31.04 3.16
N ARG A 934 32.38 31.95 2.29
CA ARG A 934 33.18 31.66 1.11
C ARG A 934 34.49 32.44 1.19
N THR A 935 35.61 31.75 1.19
CA THR A 935 36.94 32.35 1.32
C THR A 935 37.77 32.06 0.08
N SER A 936 38.42 33.04 -0.45
CA SER A 936 39.46 32.85 -1.49
C SER A 936 40.78 33.31 -0.92
N PRO A 937 41.72 32.40 -0.59
CA PRO A 937 42.98 32.72 0.04
C PRO A 937 43.97 33.50 -0.85
N THR A 938 43.72 33.54 -2.18
CA THR A 938 44.62 34.24 -3.09
C THR A 938 44.11 35.67 -3.36
N PRO A 939 44.88 36.74 -3.04
CA PRO A 939 44.51 38.09 -3.41
C PRO A 939 44.32 38.22 -4.92
N LEU A 940 43.36 39.06 -5.36
CA LEU A 940 43.26 39.45 -6.73
C LEU A 940 44.59 40.12 -7.13
N PRO A 941 45.28 39.73 -8.23
CA PRO A 941 46.34 40.55 -8.76
C PRO A 941 45.72 41.92 -9.13
N GLY A 942 46.29 42.99 -8.58
CA GLY A 942 45.85 44.35 -8.77
C GLY A 942 45.98 44.78 -10.23
#